data_bbb88a0d9ee507b67475a7c66561428a
#
_entry.id   bbb88a0d9ee507b67475a7c66561428a
#
_cell.length_a   1.000
_cell.length_b   1.000
_cell.length_c   1.000
_cell.angle_alpha   90.00
_cell.angle_beta   90.00
_cell.angle_gamma   90.00
#
_symmetry.space_group_name_H-M   'P 1'
#
loop_
_entity.id
_entity.type
_entity.pdbx_description
1 polymer ?
#
loop_
_entity_poly.entity_id
_entity_poly.type
_entity_poly.pdbx_seq_one_letter_code
_entity_poly.pdbx_strand_id
1 'polypeptide(L)'
;WLKPLGTFLDEAYFLASLTCTMGKADPLVEDWTWVRPQMTTLLHLTQEFTQAFTQAKRELGMVDFHDLEQHALRLLWDPKANQPTRTAGEWRKKLRFVFVDEYQDINAAQDKIIEALSRQGKQANRFLVGDVKQSIYRFRLANPHIFQSYVDTWSGGQGKVIPLVENFRSRERVLEFINSLFEAVMRREVGGVPYDDQARLRFGALEQRQPLSRAANATACAELLLRLKSHSETSEAEEEHDSALAEVRDLEEVDKEARMVALRLRELKTQQHPVWDEQLQQFRPVEWRDMAILLRSPSRKTESYAKEFSRLNVPLQVARGGFYQSLEVSDLLSLLQLLDNPLQDLPVLAVLHSPLVGLTLNELATIRLTLSHIHFWTALVRWEEARKAEYGVGSAEGGMQQGERRREHGEGSETNGKGEGETYRKASLFLERFGRWRRLARQVSLTRCLEAVLSETHYAEWLLTQARGEQRHANVQRLIGLAQQFDQFQRQGLFRFLRFIEAQQMADTEPNVAPVSEDNAVRLLSIHQSKGLEFPVVVVADLGKPFNASDLRSDIILDEVYGLCPQIKPPHTGKRYPSLPYWLARQRQMRELLGEELRLLYVAMTRARDTLILSGAVSAARFNTFWKHQAKSDLTAVLAARSYADWLGLWFGQSTAIGQDGAARGENHCLRWVIQDDTQLIIKPGDTTGTADSSNESILDGDPEWWRTLQQRLAWAYAFTAAARQPAKTSVTVLRRRAAAVADDATSHLLGAESPRLAAADTRTKPETQGHSRGAGKISGADIGNAHHTFLQHVALDHTNSIEALKQEAQRLQREGALSAEEIGLLNFKGLAAFWKSALGRKVRSNAQFVRRELVFTSRFSPKDLVPFTGEPVDAYLEDEFIIVQGVADLAVVLPQEIWVIDFKTDGVTPSALADKAKAYAPQLKLYAQALAQIYRRPVTECWLYFLARQAAVPVR
;
A
#
# COMPACT_ATOMS: atom_id res chain seq x y z
N TRP A 1 24.07 -16.90 17.54
CA TRP A 1 25.40 -17.16 16.94
C TRP A 1 25.30 -17.80 15.55
N LEU A 2 24.37 -18.73 15.27
CA LEU A 2 24.32 -19.43 13.99
C LEU A 2 23.99 -18.53 12.79
N LYS A 3 23.06 -17.56 12.92
CA LYS A 3 22.70 -16.65 11.81
C LYS A 3 23.81 -15.69 11.41
N PRO A 4 24.45 -14.93 12.33
CA PRO A 4 25.57 -14.06 11.98
C PRO A 4 26.76 -14.83 11.40
N LEU A 5 27.04 -16.03 11.92
CA LEU A 5 28.10 -16.89 11.41
C LEU A 5 27.78 -17.40 9.99
N GLY A 6 26.51 -17.78 9.74
CA GLY A 6 26.04 -18.15 8.40
C GLY A 6 26.23 -17.01 7.40
N THR A 7 25.79 -15.80 7.72
CA THR A 7 25.98 -14.62 6.85
C THR A 7 27.45 -14.34 6.58
N PHE A 8 28.30 -14.41 7.60
CA PHE A 8 29.74 -14.24 7.45
C PHE A 8 30.35 -15.31 6.52
N LEU A 9 29.94 -16.57 6.68
CA LEU A 9 30.45 -17.67 5.82
C LEU A 9 29.97 -17.46 4.38
N ASP A 10 28.73 -17.10 4.14
CA ASP A 10 28.20 -16.82 2.80
C ASP A 10 28.96 -15.68 2.11
N GLU A 11 29.27 -14.61 2.82
CA GLU A 11 30.07 -13.50 2.31
C GLU A 11 31.54 -13.94 2.06
N ALA A 12 32.11 -14.70 2.97
CA ALA A 12 33.48 -15.24 2.82
C ALA A 12 33.57 -16.19 1.63
N TYR A 13 32.59 -17.08 1.43
CA TYR A 13 32.53 -17.97 0.27
C TYR A 13 32.36 -17.18 -1.04
N PHE A 14 31.55 -16.15 -1.05
CA PHE A 14 31.43 -15.28 -2.22
C PHE A 14 32.77 -14.64 -2.57
N LEU A 15 33.45 -14.01 -1.61
CA LEU A 15 34.76 -13.38 -1.84
C LEU A 15 35.82 -14.40 -2.25
N ALA A 16 35.85 -15.57 -1.64
CA ALA A 16 36.75 -16.67 -2.01
C ALA A 16 36.49 -17.16 -3.44
N SER A 17 35.21 -17.19 -3.89
CA SER A 17 34.87 -17.58 -5.26
C SER A 17 35.45 -16.65 -6.33
N LEU A 18 35.66 -15.37 -6.01
CA LEU A 18 36.29 -14.39 -6.91
C LEU A 18 37.81 -14.61 -7.07
N THR A 19 38.43 -15.35 -6.16
CA THR A 19 39.88 -15.66 -6.21
C THR A 19 40.18 -17.06 -6.77
N CYS A 20 39.15 -17.91 -6.92
CA CYS A 20 39.30 -19.27 -7.41
C CYS A 20 39.22 -19.32 -8.94
N THR A 21 40.35 -19.41 -9.62
CA THR A 21 40.41 -19.62 -11.08
C THR A 21 40.23 -21.10 -11.40
N MET A 22 39.04 -21.56 -11.68
CA MET A 22 38.82 -22.84 -12.36
C MET A 22 39.17 -22.68 -13.85
N GLY A 23 40.39 -23.06 -14.26
CA GLY A 23 40.75 -23.15 -15.68
C GLY A 23 41.22 -21.87 -16.36
N LYS A 24 42.06 -21.07 -15.74
CA LYS A 24 42.70 -19.85 -16.32
C LYS A 24 41.78 -18.63 -16.61
N ALA A 25 40.50 -18.68 -16.45
CA ALA A 25 39.62 -17.53 -16.66
C ALA A 25 39.52 -16.71 -15.35
N ASP A 26 39.67 -15.40 -15.45
CA ASP A 26 39.39 -14.46 -14.37
C ASP A 26 37.87 -14.37 -14.15
N PRO A 27 37.35 -14.72 -12.96
CA PRO A 27 35.91 -14.68 -12.68
C PRO A 27 35.28 -13.31 -12.94
N LEU A 28 35.99 -12.21 -12.68
CA LEU A 28 35.49 -10.85 -12.91
C LEU A 28 35.36 -10.55 -14.41
N VAL A 29 36.27 -11.03 -15.24
CA VAL A 29 36.22 -10.89 -16.70
C VAL A 29 35.08 -11.75 -17.27
N GLU A 30 34.88 -12.93 -16.72
CA GLU A 30 33.77 -13.80 -17.12
C GLU A 30 32.43 -13.17 -16.77
N ASP A 31 32.26 -12.70 -15.55
CA ASP A 31 31.04 -11.96 -15.12
C ASP A 31 30.75 -10.78 -16.03
N TRP A 32 31.77 -10.00 -16.39
CA TRP A 32 31.64 -8.87 -17.30
C TRP A 32 31.18 -9.29 -18.69
N THR A 33 31.65 -10.43 -19.18
CA THR A 33 31.24 -10.96 -20.47
C THR A 33 29.75 -11.27 -20.54
N TRP A 34 29.17 -11.76 -19.43
CA TRP A 34 27.73 -12.05 -19.34
C TRP A 34 26.83 -10.84 -19.28
N VAL A 35 27.25 -9.76 -18.66
CA VAL A 35 26.38 -8.60 -18.41
C VAL A 35 26.60 -7.41 -19.33
N ARG A 36 27.77 -7.31 -19.94
CA ARG A 36 28.15 -6.18 -20.81
C ARG A 36 27.14 -5.89 -21.91
N PRO A 37 26.65 -6.87 -22.69
CA PRO A 37 25.70 -6.58 -23.77
C PRO A 37 24.40 -5.97 -23.23
N GLN A 38 23.87 -6.51 -22.15
CA GLN A 38 22.64 -6.03 -21.53
C GLN A 38 22.81 -4.62 -20.96
N MET A 39 23.91 -4.35 -20.27
CA MET A 39 24.21 -3.03 -19.73
C MET A 39 24.43 -2.01 -20.85
N THR A 40 25.08 -2.37 -21.92
CA THR A 40 25.25 -1.50 -23.09
C THR A 40 23.90 -1.17 -23.70
N THR A 41 23.03 -2.16 -23.89
CA THR A 41 21.67 -1.95 -24.41
C THR A 41 20.87 -1.03 -23.48
N LEU A 42 20.94 -1.24 -22.16
CA LEU A 42 20.24 -0.38 -21.19
C LEU A 42 20.71 1.08 -21.27
N LEU A 43 22.03 1.30 -21.42
CA LEU A 43 22.58 2.65 -21.58
C LEU A 43 22.12 3.30 -22.88
N HIS A 44 22.06 2.56 -24.00
CA HIS A 44 21.53 3.07 -25.28
C HIS A 44 20.05 3.46 -25.14
N LEU A 45 19.22 2.56 -24.57
CA LEU A 45 17.80 2.85 -24.33
C LEU A 45 17.61 4.09 -23.43
N THR A 46 18.46 4.24 -22.41
CA THR A 46 18.42 5.43 -21.52
C THR A 46 18.78 6.71 -22.28
N GLN A 47 19.77 6.65 -23.17
CA GLN A 47 20.14 7.78 -24.01
C GLN A 47 19.03 8.16 -24.99
N GLU A 48 18.45 7.19 -25.69
CA GLU A 48 17.32 7.41 -26.61
C GLU A 48 16.11 7.98 -25.87
N PHE A 49 15.77 7.41 -24.70
CA PHE A 49 14.71 7.94 -23.86
C PHE A 49 14.97 9.38 -23.44
N THR A 50 16.18 9.68 -22.98
CA THR A 50 16.56 11.04 -22.55
C THR A 50 16.42 12.06 -23.71
N GLN A 51 16.81 11.67 -24.92
CA GLN A 51 16.66 12.53 -26.10
C GLN A 51 15.18 12.73 -26.45
N ALA A 52 14.38 11.65 -26.51
CA ALA A 52 12.96 11.72 -26.80
C ALA A 52 12.20 12.52 -25.74
N PHE A 53 12.51 12.31 -24.47
CA PHE A 53 11.90 13.04 -23.37
C PHE A 53 12.25 14.54 -23.39
N THR A 54 13.51 14.88 -23.67
CA THR A 54 13.95 16.27 -23.83
C THR A 54 13.24 16.93 -25.02
N GLN A 55 13.10 16.21 -26.14
CA GLN A 55 12.39 16.72 -27.31
C GLN A 55 10.91 16.96 -27.03
N ALA A 56 10.23 16.01 -26.36
CA ALA A 56 8.84 16.17 -25.96
C ALA A 56 8.62 17.38 -25.05
N LYS A 57 9.52 17.62 -24.08
CA LYS A 57 9.47 18.83 -23.23
C LYS A 57 9.63 20.11 -24.05
N ARG A 58 10.55 20.14 -25.00
CA ARG A 58 10.75 21.31 -25.90
C ARG A 58 9.52 21.60 -26.76
N GLU A 59 8.88 20.56 -27.30
CA GLU A 59 7.64 20.71 -28.09
C GLU A 59 6.49 21.28 -27.25
N LEU A 60 6.47 20.97 -25.95
CA LEU A 60 5.51 21.52 -25.01
C LEU A 60 5.90 22.92 -24.50
N GLY A 61 7.12 23.40 -24.78
CA GLY A 61 7.67 24.66 -24.25
C GLY A 61 7.87 24.63 -22.74
N MET A 62 8.17 23.45 -22.15
CA MET A 62 8.28 23.22 -20.72
C MET A 62 9.67 22.70 -20.32
N VAL A 63 10.03 22.94 -19.07
CA VAL A 63 11.22 22.40 -18.41
C VAL A 63 10.81 21.87 -17.04
N ASP A 64 11.44 20.80 -16.57
CA ASP A 64 11.31 20.33 -15.21
C ASP A 64 12.39 20.92 -14.29
N PHE A 65 12.31 20.66 -12.98
CA PHE A 65 13.28 21.17 -12.02
C PHE A 65 14.70 20.69 -12.29
N HIS A 66 14.84 19.47 -12.81
CA HIS A 66 16.15 18.92 -13.15
C HIS A 66 16.77 19.67 -14.35
N ASP A 67 15.95 20.03 -15.34
CA ASP A 67 16.41 20.84 -16.47
C ASP A 67 16.90 22.21 -16.00
N LEU A 68 16.22 22.86 -15.02
CA LEU A 68 16.64 24.15 -14.47
C LEU A 68 18.03 24.04 -13.84
N GLU A 69 18.30 23.01 -13.05
CA GLU A 69 19.63 22.76 -12.46
C GLU A 69 20.69 22.53 -13.55
N GLN A 70 20.39 21.71 -14.54
CA GLN A 70 21.28 21.40 -15.63
C GLN A 70 21.57 22.62 -16.53
N HIS A 71 20.58 23.47 -16.79
CA HIS A 71 20.76 24.70 -17.54
C HIS A 71 21.58 25.72 -16.76
N ALA A 72 21.35 25.87 -15.46
CA ALA A 72 22.15 26.70 -14.58
C ALA A 72 23.60 26.23 -14.54
N LEU A 73 23.86 24.94 -14.41
CA LEU A 73 25.21 24.37 -14.47
C LEU A 73 25.91 24.68 -15.80
N ARG A 74 25.25 24.45 -16.95
CA ARG A 74 25.82 24.75 -18.27
C ARG A 74 26.16 26.24 -18.45
N LEU A 75 25.36 27.13 -17.84
CA LEU A 75 25.54 28.57 -17.89
C LEU A 75 26.69 29.02 -16.99
N LEU A 76 26.86 28.38 -15.82
CA LEU A 76 27.74 28.87 -14.75
C LEU A 76 29.06 28.13 -14.63
N TRP A 77 29.15 26.87 -15.13
CA TRP A 77 30.30 25.98 -14.98
C TRP A 77 30.79 25.43 -16.31
N ASP A 78 32.09 25.57 -16.59
CA ASP A 78 32.72 24.93 -17.72
C ASP A 78 33.27 23.54 -17.32
N PRO A 79 32.64 22.44 -17.78
CA PRO A 79 33.08 21.12 -17.39
C PRO A 79 34.45 20.69 -17.99
N LYS A 80 34.85 21.30 -19.10
CA LYS A 80 36.17 21.01 -19.74
C LYS A 80 37.34 21.67 -19.02
N ALA A 81 37.16 22.92 -18.66
CA ALA A 81 38.16 23.67 -17.90
C ALA A 81 38.04 23.44 -16.39
N ASN A 82 37.00 22.79 -15.92
CA ASN A 82 36.64 22.57 -14.51
C ASN A 82 36.67 23.87 -13.69
N GLN A 83 36.12 24.95 -14.26
CA GLN A 83 36.12 26.29 -13.65
C GLN A 83 34.82 27.06 -13.95
N PRO A 84 34.49 28.08 -13.17
CA PRO A 84 33.35 28.96 -13.43
C PRO A 84 33.46 29.70 -14.75
N THR A 85 32.36 29.85 -15.47
CA THR A 85 32.25 30.59 -16.73
C THR A 85 32.40 32.11 -16.53
N ARG A 86 32.52 32.84 -17.63
CA ARG A 86 32.47 34.31 -17.62
C ARG A 86 31.18 34.83 -16.98
N THR A 87 30.05 34.20 -17.28
CA THR A 87 28.75 34.59 -16.71
C THR A 87 28.75 34.41 -15.19
N ALA A 88 29.30 33.33 -14.67
CA ALA A 88 29.48 33.15 -13.24
C ALA A 88 30.37 34.23 -12.63
N GLY A 89 31.44 34.63 -13.33
CA GLY A 89 32.34 35.75 -12.95
C GLY A 89 31.62 37.09 -12.84
N GLU A 90 30.69 37.38 -13.72
CA GLU A 90 29.84 38.58 -13.64
C GLU A 90 28.89 38.55 -12.43
N TRP A 91 28.28 37.41 -12.14
CA TRP A 91 27.48 37.25 -10.94
C TRP A 91 28.29 37.35 -9.64
N ARG A 92 29.51 36.79 -9.61
CA ARG A 92 30.44 36.92 -8.46
C ARG A 92 30.76 38.37 -8.11
N LYS A 93 30.80 39.26 -9.12
CA LYS A 93 30.99 40.69 -8.88
C LYS A 93 29.77 41.36 -8.27
N LYS A 94 28.56 40.94 -8.66
CA LYS A 94 27.30 41.47 -8.15
C LYS A 94 26.96 40.95 -6.75
N LEU A 95 27.23 39.67 -6.45
CA LEU A 95 26.92 39.06 -5.19
C LEU A 95 27.94 39.41 -4.12
N ARG A 96 27.56 40.23 -3.18
CA ARG A 96 28.44 40.64 -2.06
C ARG A 96 28.57 39.46 -1.08
N PHE A 97 27.47 38.81 -0.77
CA PHE A 97 27.38 37.63 0.12
C PHE A 97 26.49 36.59 -0.52
N VAL A 98 26.74 35.32 -0.18
CA VAL A 98 25.92 34.13 -0.58
C VAL A 98 25.57 33.40 0.69
N PHE A 99 24.31 33.51 1.13
CA PHE A 99 23.78 32.83 2.30
C PHE A 99 22.93 31.64 1.84
N VAL A 100 23.18 30.46 2.37
CA VAL A 100 22.42 29.26 2.04
C VAL A 100 22.05 28.54 3.34
N ASP A 101 20.76 28.36 3.54
CA ASP A 101 20.19 27.61 4.66
C ASP A 101 19.90 26.17 4.26
N GLU A 102 19.71 25.29 5.23
CA GLU A 102 19.41 23.87 5.05
C GLU A 102 20.41 23.15 4.11
N TYR A 103 21.70 23.49 4.20
CA TYR A 103 22.72 23.03 3.26
C TYR A 103 22.92 21.51 3.25
N GLN A 104 22.50 20.80 4.28
CA GLN A 104 22.54 19.33 4.32
C GLN A 104 21.59 18.65 3.31
N ASP A 105 20.64 19.39 2.74
CA ASP A 105 19.67 18.83 1.79
C ASP A 105 20.03 19.10 0.32
N ILE A 106 21.22 19.64 0.09
CA ILE A 106 21.73 19.99 -1.23
C ILE A 106 22.19 18.76 -2.02
N ASN A 107 22.01 18.80 -3.34
CA ASN A 107 22.60 17.82 -4.26
C ASN A 107 23.91 18.34 -4.88
N ALA A 108 24.65 17.48 -5.57
CA ALA A 108 25.94 17.84 -6.17
C ALA A 108 25.82 18.92 -7.25
N ALA A 109 24.71 18.99 -7.99
CA ALA A 109 24.48 20.03 -9.00
C ALA A 109 24.28 21.40 -8.36
N GLN A 110 23.47 21.47 -7.32
CA GLN A 110 23.21 22.68 -6.55
C GLN A 110 24.48 23.19 -5.85
N ASP A 111 25.28 22.28 -5.27
CA ASP A 111 26.57 22.63 -4.67
C ASP A 111 27.49 23.29 -5.70
N LYS A 112 27.59 22.71 -6.91
CA LYS A 112 28.41 23.27 -8.00
C LYS A 112 27.91 24.61 -8.49
N ILE A 113 26.61 24.86 -8.53
CA ILE A 113 26.02 26.16 -8.86
C ILE A 113 26.42 27.21 -7.80
N ILE A 114 26.31 26.86 -6.51
CA ILE A 114 26.67 27.74 -5.40
C ILE A 114 28.19 28.05 -5.42
N GLU A 115 28.99 26.99 -5.66
CA GLU A 115 30.45 27.18 -5.84
C GLU A 115 30.77 28.13 -7.00
N ALA A 116 30.09 27.96 -8.14
CA ALA A 116 30.29 28.84 -9.31
C ALA A 116 29.96 30.29 -9.02
N LEU A 117 28.98 30.56 -8.17
CA LEU A 117 28.53 31.91 -7.81
C LEU A 117 29.32 32.53 -6.67
N SER A 118 30.12 31.77 -5.96
CA SER A 118 30.84 32.18 -4.75
C SER A 118 32.29 32.52 -5.03
N ARG A 119 32.86 33.39 -4.22
CA ARG A 119 34.29 33.73 -4.20
C ARG A 119 35.03 32.86 -3.17
N GLN A 120 36.30 32.67 -3.39
CA GLN A 120 37.17 31.85 -2.54
C GLN A 120 38.37 32.62 -1.98
N GLY A 121 39.09 32.06 -1.03
CA GLY A 121 40.28 32.63 -0.43
C GLY A 121 39.98 33.89 0.38
N LYS A 122 40.80 34.91 0.29
CA LYS A 122 40.67 36.18 1.06
C LYS A 122 39.39 36.95 0.75
N GLN A 123 38.73 36.66 -0.35
CA GLN A 123 37.48 37.29 -0.79
C GLN A 123 36.28 36.36 -0.63
N ALA A 124 36.41 35.26 0.11
CA ALA A 124 35.33 34.34 0.36
C ALA A 124 34.09 35.05 0.88
N ASN A 125 32.94 34.70 0.32
CA ASN A 125 31.67 35.36 0.63
C ASN A 125 30.52 34.39 0.87
N ARG A 126 30.78 33.05 1.04
CA ARG A 126 29.78 32.04 1.36
C ARG A 126 29.54 31.95 2.86
N PHE A 127 28.28 31.84 3.23
CA PHE A 127 27.85 31.51 4.58
C PHE A 127 26.81 30.40 4.45
N LEU A 128 27.15 29.20 4.94
CA LEU A 128 26.36 28.00 4.82
C LEU A 128 25.84 27.60 6.19
N VAL A 129 24.55 27.34 6.29
CA VAL A 129 23.91 26.89 7.53
C VAL A 129 23.25 25.54 7.27
N GLY A 130 23.38 24.62 8.21
CA GLY A 130 22.79 23.31 8.09
C GLY A 130 23.08 22.40 9.28
N ASP A 131 22.36 21.30 9.33
CA ASP A 131 22.57 20.23 10.31
C ASP A 131 22.54 18.88 9.60
N VAL A 132 23.71 18.23 9.46
CA VAL A 132 23.86 16.93 8.78
C VAL A 132 22.92 15.86 9.36
N LYS A 133 22.60 15.96 10.67
CA LYS A 133 21.67 15.06 11.35
C LYS A 133 20.22 15.21 10.88
N GLN A 134 19.90 16.30 10.17
CA GLN A 134 18.56 16.58 9.62
C GLN A 134 18.45 16.37 8.12
N SER A 135 19.45 15.76 7.47
CA SER A 135 19.39 15.41 6.05
C SER A 135 18.50 14.18 5.83
N ILE A 136 17.30 14.39 5.31
CA ILE A 136 16.27 13.35 5.11
C ILE A 136 15.68 13.33 3.68
N TYR A 137 16.32 13.99 2.71
CA TYR A 137 15.85 14.09 1.33
C TYR A 137 16.75 13.35 0.33
N ARG A 138 17.32 12.21 0.72
CA ARG A 138 18.13 11.37 -0.16
C ARG A 138 17.40 10.97 -1.44
N PHE A 139 16.10 10.70 -1.36
CA PHE A 139 15.26 10.42 -2.54
C PHE A 139 15.18 11.58 -3.55
N ARG A 140 15.63 12.81 -3.16
CA ARG A 140 15.84 13.97 -4.03
C ARG A 140 17.33 14.20 -4.33
N LEU A 141 18.16 13.19 -4.15
CA LEU A 141 19.60 13.23 -4.36
C LEU A 141 20.35 14.14 -3.38
N ALA A 142 19.76 14.51 -2.25
CA ALA A 142 20.47 15.22 -1.19
C ALA A 142 21.62 14.34 -0.67
N ASN A 143 22.81 14.96 -0.56
CA ASN A 143 24.03 14.29 -0.13
C ASN A 143 24.66 14.99 1.08
N PRO A 144 24.44 14.51 2.30
CA PRO A 144 24.99 15.11 3.51
C PRO A 144 26.52 15.11 3.56
N HIS A 145 27.17 14.24 2.81
CA HIS A 145 28.64 14.19 2.74
C HIS A 145 29.23 15.46 2.12
N ILE A 146 28.49 16.18 1.28
CA ILE A 146 28.94 17.45 0.71
C ILE A 146 29.14 18.47 1.84
N PHE A 147 28.13 18.66 2.69
CA PHE A 147 28.25 19.58 3.81
C PHE A 147 29.29 19.14 4.84
N GLN A 148 29.35 17.83 5.13
CA GLN A 148 30.39 17.29 6.02
C GLN A 148 31.80 17.55 5.50
N SER A 149 32.03 17.44 4.19
CA SER A 149 33.33 17.73 3.59
C SER A 149 33.76 19.19 3.79
N TYR A 150 32.83 20.13 3.77
CA TYR A 150 33.11 21.52 4.11
C TYR A 150 33.47 21.69 5.59
N VAL A 151 32.78 21.02 6.50
CA VAL A 151 33.13 21.01 7.93
C VAL A 151 34.57 20.54 8.12
N ASP A 152 34.93 19.39 7.50
CA ASP A 152 36.24 18.78 7.64
C ASP A 152 37.34 19.68 7.03
N THR A 153 37.14 20.27 5.84
CA THR A 153 38.13 21.10 5.15
C THR A 153 38.26 22.51 5.75
N TRP A 154 37.17 23.12 6.18
CA TRP A 154 37.20 24.48 6.75
C TRP A 154 37.75 24.51 8.17
N SER A 155 37.55 23.44 8.94
CA SER A 155 38.21 23.26 10.23
C SER A 155 39.73 23.20 10.11
N GLY A 156 40.26 22.77 8.93
CA GLY A 156 41.70 22.76 8.59
C GLY A 156 42.26 24.08 8.13
N GLY A 157 41.52 25.21 8.22
CA GLY A 157 42.02 26.55 7.95
C GLY A 157 41.59 27.16 6.60
N GLN A 158 40.80 26.48 5.79
CA GLN A 158 40.26 27.02 4.52
C GLN A 158 39.02 27.89 4.73
N GLY A 159 38.45 27.90 5.92
CA GLY A 159 37.27 28.66 6.29
C GLY A 159 37.11 28.73 7.80
N LYS A 160 35.89 29.00 8.28
CA LYS A 160 35.55 29.02 9.69
C LYS A 160 34.31 28.19 9.92
N VAL A 161 34.36 27.21 10.82
CA VAL A 161 33.23 26.42 11.26
C VAL A 161 32.75 26.94 12.59
N ILE A 162 31.48 27.24 12.73
CA ILE A 162 30.84 27.72 13.96
C ILE A 162 29.78 26.73 14.38
N PRO A 163 30.02 25.89 15.39
CA PRO A 163 29.01 24.96 15.86
C PRO A 163 27.91 25.70 16.63
N LEU A 164 26.64 25.47 16.25
CA LEU A 164 25.45 25.96 16.93
C LEU A 164 24.88 24.81 17.77
N VAL A 165 25.38 24.66 18.98
CA VAL A 165 25.05 23.53 19.85
C VAL A 165 23.87 23.79 20.80
N GLU A 166 23.50 25.07 20.97
CA GLU A 166 22.45 25.45 21.90
C GLU A 166 21.06 25.27 21.24
N ASN A 167 20.16 24.61 21.96
CA ASN A 167 18.77 24.39 21.59
C ASN A 167 17.85 25.28 22.44
N PHE A 168 17.09 26.15 21.78
CA PHE A 168 16.14 27.07 22.40
C PHE A 168 14.68 26.60 22.31
N ARG A 169 14.44 25.40 21.80
CA ARG A 169 13.11 24.87 21.53
C ARG A 169 12.61 23.96 22.63
N SER A 170 13.34 22.86 22.87
CA SER A 170 12.87 21.75 23.70
C SER A 170 13.24 21.92 25.17
N ARG A 171 12.51 21.24 26.05
CA ARG A 171 12.87 21.09 27.47
C ARG A 171 14.19 20.34 27.62
N GLU A 172 14.95 20.64 28.64
CA GLU A 172 16.26 20.03 28.89
C GLU A 172 16.18 18.49 28.97
N ARG A 173 15.15 17.92 29.63
CA ARG A 173 14.96 16.48 29.76
C ARG A 173 14.69 15.77 28.41
N VAL A 174 14.01 16.42 27.46
CA VAL A 174 13.84 15.91 26.10
C VAL A 174 15.20 15.82 25.40
N LEU A 175 16.03 16.86 25.55
CA LEU A 175 17.36 16.89 24.95
C LEU A 175 18.30 15.84 25.58
N GLU A 176 18.23 15.62 26.89
CA GLU A 176 19.00 14.59 27.57
C GLU A 176 18.69 13.20 27.03
N PHE A 177 17.38 12.89 26.82
CA PHE A 177 16.97 11.63 26.23
C PHE A 177 17.50 11.46 24.79
N ILE A 178 17.30 12.48 23.94
CA ILE A 178 17.77 12.48 22.54
C ILE A 178 19.28 12.29 22.48
N ASN A 179 20.05 13.06 23.28
CA ASN A 179 21.49 12.93 23.34
C ASN A 179 21.92 11.52 23.72
N SER A 180 21.36 10.96 24.81
CA SER A 180 21.71 9.64 25.31
C SER A 180 21.45 8.52 24.27
N LEU A 181 20.32 8.60 23.55
CA LEU A 181 20.00 7.63 22.50
C LEU A 181 20.97 7.73 21.32
N PHE A 182 21.15 8.94 20.77
CA PHE A 182 21.95 9.12 19.55
C PHE A 182 23.45 8.97 19.76
N GLU A 183 23.96 9.23 20.95
CA GLU A 183 25.34 8.88 21.35
C GLU A 183 25.58 7.34 21.27
N ALA A 184 24.54 6.56 21.57
CA ALA A 184 24.65 5.10 21.51
C ALA A 184 24.56 4.53 20.08
N VAL A 185 23.72 5.12 19.20
CA VAL A 185 23.36 4.50 17.92
C VAL A 185 23.86 5.25 16.68
N MET A 186 24.07 6.56 16.70
CA MET A 186 24.47 7.36 15.54
C MET A 186 26.00 7.44 15.44
N ARG A 187 26.56 6.66 14.53
CA ARG A 187 28.01 6.51 14.38
C ARG A 187 28.45 6.84 12.95
N ARG A 188 29.69 7.30 12.77
CA ARG A 188 30.26 7.65 11.46
C ARG A 188 30.19 6.48 10.47
N GLU A 189 30.35 5.25 10.94
CA GLU A 189 30.31 4.03 10.12
C GLU A 189 28.89 3.70 9.64
N VAL A 190 27.86 4.34 10.21
CA VAL A 190 26.46 4.17 9.84
C VAL A 190 25.95 5.48 9.24
N GLY A 191 26.06 5.61 7.91
CA GLY A 191 25.59 6.79 7.16
C GLY A 191 26.44 8.05 7.31
N GLY A 192 27.72 7.93 7.75
CA GLY A 192 28.74 8.98 7.67
C GLY A 192 28.65 10.13 8.68
N VAL A 193 27.65 10.15 9.55
CA VAL A 193 27.38 11.25 10.50
C VAL A 193 27.68 10.80 11.94
N PRO A 194 28.72 11.34 12.60
CA PRO A 194 28.99 11.08 14.00
C PRO A 194 28.05 11.88 14.91
N TYR A 195 27.76 11.36 16.11
CA TYR A 195 27.12 12.12 17.19
C TYR A 195 28.15 12.33 18.30
N ASP A 196 28.90 13.40 18.17
CA ASP A 196 30.00 13.79 19.09
C ASP A 196 29.61 15.01 19.95
N ASP A 197 30.56 15.55 20.74
CA ASP A 197 30.34 16.69 21.61
C ASP A 197 29.89 17.97 20.86
N GLN A 198 30.21 18.10 19.57
CA GLN A 198 29.75 19.20 18.72
C GLN A 198 28.35 18.97 18.13
N ALA A 199 27.96 17.71 18.00
CA ALA A 199 26.63 17.32 17.58
C ALA A 199 25.61 17.31 18.70
N ARG A 200 26.07 17.24 19.97
CA ARG A 200 25.26 17.17 21.18
C ARG A 200 24.41 18.42 21.37
N LEU A 201 23.11 18.25 21.61
CA LEU A 201 22.20 19.36 21.90
C LEU A 201 22.40 19.88 23.33
N ARG A 202 22.61 21.17 23.48
CA ARG A 202 22.72 21.82 24.79
C ARG A 202 21.52 22.72 25.03
N PHE A 203 21.03 22.72 26.25
CA PHE A 203 19.91 23.60 26.64
C PHE A 203 20.39 25.05 26.69
N GLY A 204 19.81 25.89 25.81
CA GLY A 204 20.22 27.30 25.68
C GLY A 204 19.38 28.24 26.53
N ALA A 205 19.93 29.43 26.81
CA ALA A 205 19.31 30.52 27.58
C ALA A 205 18.72 30.09 28.93
N LEU A 206 19.52 29.41 29.73
CA LEU A 206 19.10 28.84 31.01
C LEU A 206 18.41 29.87 31.94
N GLU A 207 18.92 31.09 32.01
CA GLU A 207 18.35 32.16 32.85
C GLU A 207 16.93 32.53 32.49
N GLN A 208 16.65 32.57 31.19
CA GLN A 208 15.33 32.94 30.66
C GLN A 208 14.36 31.76 30.58
N ARG A 209 14.88 30.53 30.51
CA ARG A 209 14.11 29.28 30.32
C ARG A 209 14.18 28.36 31.57
N GLN A 210 14.47 28.91 32.73
CA GLN A 210 14.60 28.15 33.99
C GLN A 210 13.44 27.17 34.27
N PRO A 211 12.15 27.53 33.99
CA PRO A 211 11.05 26.60 34.23
C PRO A 211 11.11 25.33 33.36
N LEU A 212 11.82 25.37 32.20
CA LEU A 212 11.99 24.26 31.27
C LEU A 212 13.25 23.44 31.56
N SER A 213 14.06 23.83 32.52
CA SER A 213 15.29 23.15 32.89
C SER A 213 15.01 21.86 33.69
N ARG A 214 15.99 20.97 33.73
CA ARG A 214 15.95 19.75 34.54
C ARG A 214 15.84 20.00 36.05
N ALA A 215 16.33 21.15 36.52
CA ALA A 215 16.25 21.54 37.92
C ALA A 215 14.81 21.87 38.35
N ALA A 216 14.01 22.43 37.46
CA ALA A 216 12.59 22.70 37.69
C ALA A 216 11.66 21.51 37.47
N ASN A 217 12.09 20.51 36.69
CA ASN A 217 11.30 19.35 36.31
C ASN A 217 12.01 18.04 36.69
N ALA A 218 11.56 17.39 37.73
CA ALA A 218 12.11 16.12 38.21
C ALA A 218 11.68 14.91 37.36
N THR A 219 10.52 14.99 36.70
CA THR A 219 9.92 13.89 35.91
C THR A 219 10.48 13.77 34.51
N ALA A 220 10.53 12.56 33.97
CA ALA A 220 10.91 12.29 32.59
C ALA A 220 9.93 12.96 31.62
N CYS A 221 10.46 13.59 30.56
CA CYS A 221 9.69 14.20 29.48
C CYS A 221 9.60 13.31 28.22
N ALA A 222 10.26 12.16 28.23
CA ALA A 222 10.13 11.13 27.18
C ALA A 222 9.36 9.93 27.74
N GLU A 223 8.47 9.37 26.94
CA GLU A 223 7.66 8.19 27.30
C GLU A 223 7.80 7.11 26.21
N LEU A 224 7.88 5.86 26.63
CA LEU A 224 7.88 4.69 25.74
C LEU A 224 6.63 3.86 25.99
N LEU A 225 5.80 3.70 24.98
CA LEU A 225 4.65 2.81 24.94
C LEU A 225 4.99 1.61 24.05
N LEU A 226 5.38 0.50 24.65
CA LEU A 226 5.79 -0.69 23.92
C LEU A 226 4.76 -1.80 24.06
N ARG A 227 4.20 -2.27 22.97
CA ARG A 227 3.28 -3.38 22.96
C ARG A 227 4.01 -4.68 22.55
N LEU A 228 3.83 -5.72 23.33
CA LEU A 228 4.30 -7.06 22.97
C LEU A 228 3.22 -7.76 22.16
N LYS A 229 3.57 -8.20 20.95
CA LYS A 229 2.67 -8.95 20.07
C LYS A 229 2.43 -10.33 20.69
N SER A 230 1.17 -10.67 20.94
CA SER A 230 0.77 -12.00 21.37
C SER A 230 1.05 -13.02 20.26
N HIS A 231 1.63 -14.17 20.62
CA HIS A 231 1.72 -15.32 19.70
C HIS A 231 0.33 -15.95 19.58
N SER A 232 -0.11 -16.18 18.35
CA SER A 232 -1.36 -16.88 18.03
C SER A 232 -1.28 -18.39 18.24
N GLU A 233 -0.30 -18.88 18.97
CA GLU A 233 -0.17 -20.30 19.29
C GLU A 233 -0.11 -20.41 20.83
N THR A 234 -1.22 -20.60 21.48
CA THR A 234 -1.41 -21.49 22.64
C THR A 234 -2.69 -21.18 23.41
N SER A 235 -3.33 -22.25 23.79
CA SER A 235 -4.41 -22.48 24.76
C SER A 235 -5.85 -22.13 24.33
N GLU A 236 -6.47 -23.14 23.73
CA GLU A 236 -7.93 -23.33 23.63
C GLU A 236 -8.63 -23.58 24.98
N ALA A 237 -7.96 -23.26 26.09
CA ALA A 237 -8.44 -23.70 27.42
C ALA A 237 -9.03 -22.59 28.33
N GLU A 238 -9.05 -21.32 27.89
CA GLU A 238 -9.60 -20.22 28.71
C GLU A 238 -10.55 -19.31 27.91
N GLU A 239 -11.46 -19.87 27.12
CA GLU A 239 -12.33 -19.15 26.16
C GLU A 239 -13.76 -18.87 26.67
N GLU A 240 -14.02 -18.75 27.92
CA GLU A 240 -15.33 -18.26 28.35
C GLU A 240 -15.17 -17.05 29.27
N HIS A 241 -15.49 -15.86 28.79
CA HIS A 241 -16.11 -14.74 29.52
C HIS A 241 -15.62 -13.31 29.22
N ASP A 242 -14.74 -13.02 28.24
CA ASP A 242 -14.45 -11.60 27.99
C ASP A 242 -14.59 -11.21 26.49
N SER A 243 -15.83 -10.84 26.12
CA SER A 243 -16.16 -10.36 24.77
C SER A 243 -15.35 -9.12 24.37
N ALA A 244 -14.88 -8.31 25.34
CA ALA A 244 -14.07 -7.14 25.11
C ALA A 244 -12.63 -7.49 24.71
N LEU A 245 -12.08 -8.58 25.27
CA LEU A 245 -10.76 -9.07 24.87
C LEU A 245 -10.78 -9.69 23.46
N ALA A 246 -11.88 -10.41 23.11
CA ALA A 246 -12.07 -10.94 21.78
C ALA A 246 -12.10 -9.81 20.72
N GLU A 247 -12.81 -8.72 21.00
CA GLU A 247 -12.83 -7.55 20.14
C GLU A 247 -11.43 -6.96 19.86
N VAL A 248 -10.58 -6.87 20.91
CA VAL A 248 -9.21 -6.36 20.73
C VAL A 248 -8.34 -7.34 19.96
N ARG A 249 -8.52 -8.64 20.11
CA ARG A 249 -7.77 -9.67 19.36
C ARG A 249 -8.06 -9.59 17.85
N ASP A 250 -9.30 -9.29 17.47
CA ASP A 250 -9.73 -9.19 16.07
C ASP A 250 -9.25 -7.91 15.37
N LEU A 251 -8.70 -6.94 16.10
CA LEU A 251 -8.13 -5.72 15.51
C LEU A 251 -6.84 -6.02 14.76
N GLU A 252 -6.65 -5.31 13.65
CA GLU A 252 -5.36 -5.27 12.96
C GLU A 252 -4.27 -4.64 13.84
N GLU A 253 -3.02 -5.00 13.62
CA GLU A 253 -1.87 -4.49 14.39
C GLU A 253 -1.76 -2.96 14.40
N VAL A 254 -2.19 -2.33 13.30
CA VAL A 254 -2.22 -0.87 13.16
C VAL A 254 -3.33 -0.25 14.00
N ASP A 255 -4.51 -0.88 14.04
CA ASP A 255 -5.64 -0.42 14.86
C ASP A 255 -5.30 -0.51 16.35
N LYS A 256 -4.62 -1.58 16.78
CA LYS A 256 -4.15 -1.74 18.17
C LYS A 256 -3.18 -0.62 18.58
N GLU A 257 -2.24 -0.27 17.71
CA GLU A 257 -1.31 0.84 17.98
C GLU A 257 -2.03 2.19 18.00
N ALA A 258 -2.92 2.44 17.02
CA ALA A 258 -3.72 3.65 16.96
C ALA A 258 -4.57 3.83 18.22
N ARG A 259 -5.19 2.76 18.71
CA ARG A 259 -5.96 2.73 19.98
C ARG A 259 -5.08 3.07 21.17
N MET A 260 -3.90 2.44 21.28
CA MET A 260 -2.93 2.71 22.35
C MET A 260 -2.54 4.19 22.41
N VAL A 261 -2.21 4.77 21.26
CA VAL A 261 -1.85 6.18 21.15
C VAL A 261 -3.05 7.08 21.50
N ALA A 262 -4.24 6.80 20.97
CA ALA A 262 -5.44 7.59 21.25
C ALA A 262 -5.80 7.59 22.74
N LEU A 263 -5.73 6.43 23.40
CA LEU A 263 -5.96 6.32 24.85
C LEU A 263 -4.97 7.18 25.63
N ARG A 264 -3.68 7.16 25.27
CA ARG A 264 -2.66 7.96 25.97
C ARG A 264 -2.86 9.45 25.76
N LEU A 265 -3.16 9.90 24.55
CA LEU A 265 -3.42 11.32 24.28
C LEU A 265 -4.67 11.82 25.00
N ARG A 266 -5.73 11.00 25.06
CA ARG A 266 -6.93 11.30 25.84
C ARG A 266 -6.63 11.41 27.35
N GLU A 267 -5.80 10.51 27.86
CA GLU A 267 -5.35 10.55 29.25
C GLU A 267 -4.58 11.86 29.56
N LEU A 268 -3.65 12.27 28.70
CA LEU A 268 -2.94 13.54 28.85
C LEU A 268 -3.89 14.74 28.87
N LYS A 269 -4.91 14.74 27.99
CA LYS A 269 -5.92 15.79 27.95
C LYS A 269 -6.75 15.83 29.22
N THR A 270 -7.21 14.67 29.71
CA THR A 270 -8.02 14.53 30.93
C THR A 270 -7.24 14.95 32.18
N GLN A 271 -5.95 14.61 32.23
CA GLN A 271 -5.03 14.98 33.31
C GLN A 271 -4.56 16.44 33.23
N GLN A 272 -5.02 17.20 32.23
CA GLN A 272 -4.58 18.58 32.01
C GLN A 272 -3.05 18.72 31.95
N HIS A 273 -2.39 17.80 31.21
CA HIS A 273 -0.93 17.76 31.11
C HIS A 273 -0.33 19.13 30.80
N PRO A 274 0.67 19.64 31.57
CA PRO A 274 1.18 20.98 31.40
C PRO A 274 2.11 21.11 30.18
N VAL A 275 1.81 22.03 29.26
CA VAL A 275 2.64 22.43 28.14
C VAL A 275 3.05 23.89 28.27
N TRP A 276 4.24 24.22 27.81
CA TRP A 276 4.76 25.59 27.89
C TRP A 276 4.15 26.48 26.81
N ASP A 277 3.63 27.62 27.23
CA ASP A 277 3.15 28.67 26.34
C ASP A 277 4.20 29.78 26.22
N GLU A 278 4.77 29.95 25.03
CA GLU A 278 5.84 30.93 24.81
C GLU A 278 5.36 32.38 24.84
N GLN A 279 4.06 32.61 24.50
CA GLN A 279 3.51 33.96 24.53
C GLN A 279 3.20 34.40 25.95
N LEU A 280 2.65 33.46 26.75
CA LEU A 280 2.28 33.74 28.13
C LEU A 280 3.44 33.48 29.11
N GLN A 281 4.54 32.88 28.68
CA GLN A 281 5.70 32.50 29.52
C GLN A 281 5.29 31.69 30.77
N GLN A 282 4.30 30.79 30.62
CA GLN A 282 3.77 29.94 31.67
C GLN A 282 3.29 28.60 31.18
N PHE A 283 3.11 27.66 32.07
CA PHE A 283 2.47 26.39 31.72
C PHE A 283 0.95 26.55 31.63
N ARG A 284 0.34 25.94 30.59
CA ARG A 284 -1.10 25.79 30.45
C ARG A 284 -1.48 24.32 30.22
N PRO A 285 -2.76 23.97 30.44
CA PRO A 285 -3.25 22.64 30.05
C PRO A 285 -3.08 22.39 28.55
N VAL A 286 -2.76 21.17 28.20
CA VAL A 286 -2.59 20.74 26.80
C VAL A 286 -3.92 20.78 26.05
N GLU A 287 -3.90 21.23 24.80
CA GLU A 287 -5.01 21.16 23.85
C GLU A 287 -4.72 20.13 22.76
N TRP A 288 -5.74 19.70 22.04
CA TRP A 288 -5.56 18.72 20.96
C TRP A 288 -4.63 19.22 19.84
N ARG A 289 -4.68 20.53 19.54
CA ARG A 289 -3.79 21.17 18.54
C ARG A 289 -2.33 21.19 18.94
N ASP A 290 -2.01 20.97 20.22
CA ASP A 290 -0.65 20.91 20.72
C ASP A 290 0.01 19.56 20.47
N MET A 291 -0.76 18.54 20.03
CA MET A 291 -0.34 17.17 19.88
C MET A 291 -0.15 16.80 18.42
N ALA A 292 0.95 16.14 18.09
CA ALA A 292 1.21 15.63 16.76
C ALA A 292 1.65 14.16 16.80
N ILE A 293 1.19 13.38 15.82
CA ILE A 293 1.61 11.99 15.60
C ILE A 293 2.44 11.94 14.33
N LEU A 294 3.65 11.45 14.45
CA LEU A 294 4.59 11.34 13.35
C LEU A 294 4.77 9.88 12.95
N LEU A 295 4.50 9.59 11.68
CA LEU A 295 4.68 8.28 11.09
C LEU A 295 5.73 8.32 9.99
N ARG A 296 6.52 7.25 9.83
CA ARG A 296 7.44 7.10 8.70
C ARG A 296 6.68 7.09 7.36
N SER A 297 5.49 6.49 7.33
CA SER A 297 4.67 6.30 6.14
C SER A 297 3.19 6.25 6.54
N PRO A 298 2.46 7.37 6.51
CA PRO A 298 1.07 7.41 6.96
C PRO A 298 0.07 6.79 5.97
N SER A 299 0.38 6.72 4.68
CA SER A 299 -0.56 6.49 3.57
C SER A 299 -1.49 5.27 3.68
N ARG A 300 -1.16 4.22 4.43
CA ARG A 300 -2.05 3.06 4.63
C ARG A 300 -2.58 2.92 6.06
N LYS A 301 -2.21 3.85 6.93
CA LYS A 301 -2.53 3.80 8.37
C LYS A 301 -3.52 4.87 8.79
N THR A 302 -3.69 5.85 7.96
CA THR A 302 -4.56 7.00 8.19
C THR A 302 -5.98 6.60 8.57
N GLU A 303 -6.53 5.59 7.89
CA GLU A 303 -7.89 5.11 8.12
C GLU A 303 -8.02 4.43 9.48
N SER A 304 -7.07 3.58 9.85
CA SER A 304 -7.01 2.92 11.18
C SER A 304 -6.92 3.94 12.30
N TYR A 305 -6.05 4.95 12.15
CA TYR A 305 -5.96 6.04 13.14
C TYR A 305 -7.25 6.85 13.19
N ALA A 306 -7.84 7.21 12.06
CA ALA A 306 -9.10 7.98 12.01
C ALA A 306 -10.26 7.21 12.67
N LYS A 307 -10.36 5.90 12.44
CA LYS A 307 -11.37 5.01 13.02
C LYS A 307 -11.25 4.95 14.55
N GLU A 308 -10.05 4.60 15.06
CA GLU A 308 -9.85 4.41 16.50
C GLU A 308 -9.90 5.75 17.27
N PHE A 309 -9.43 6.84 16.69
CA PHE A 309 -9.53 8.18 17.26
C PHE A 309 -10.98 8.67 17.34
N SER A 310 -11.76 8.46 16.27
CA SER A 310 -13.20 8.77 16.26
C SER A 310 -13.95 7.97 17.31
N ARG A 311 -13.63 6.68 17.47
CA ARG A 311 -14.24 5.80 18.48
C ARG A 311 -14.00 6.28 19.90
N LEU A 312 -12.85 6.89 20.16
CA LEU A 312 -12.46 7.42 21.47
C LEU A 312 -12.76 8.92 21.64
N ASN A 313 -13.49 9.53 20.70
CA ASN A 313 -13.82 10.96 20.67
C ASN A 313 -12.56 11.87 20.74
N VAL A 314 -11.45 11.43 20.16
CA VAL A 314 -10.25 12.25 20.00
C VAL A 314 -10.24 12.88 18.61
N PRO A 315 -10.32 14.21 18.49
CA PRO A 315 -10.32 14.86 17.19
C PRO A 315 -8.97 14.68 16.50
N LEU A 316 -8.99 14.17 15.26
CA LEU A 316 -7.79 13.88 14.48
C LEU A 316 -7.83 14.64 13.15
N GLN A 317 -6.85 15.50 12.95
CA GLN A 317 -6.58 16.12 11.66
C GLN A 317 -5.51 15.29 10.95
N VAL A 318 -5.91 14.70 9.84
CA VAL A 318 -4.99 13.97 8.98
C VAL A 318 -4.61 14.86 7.82
N ALA A 319 -3.32 15.05 7.59
CA ALA A 319 -2.84 15.53 6.30
C ALA A 319 -3.07 14.39 5.29
N ARG A 320 -4.28 14.32 4.74
CA ARG A 320 -4.63 13.31 3.75
C ARG A 320 -3.91 13.65 2.45
N GLY A 321 -2.97 12.83 2.05
CA GLY A 321 -2.80 12.51 0.65
C GLY A 321 -4.11 11.85 0.22
N GLY A 322 -4.65 12.21 -0.93
CA GLY A 322 -5.98 11.76 -1.36
C GLY A 322 -6.91 12.93 -1.65
N PHE A 323 -6.33 14.08 -2.00
CA PHE A 323 -7.09 15.24 -2.44
C PHE A 323 -8.01 14.88 -3.62
N TYR A 324 -7.51 14.15 -4.60
CA TYR A 324 -8.28 13.69 -5.75
C TYR A 324 -9.26 12.56 -5.44
N GLN A 325 -9.10 11.87 -4.30
CA GLN A 325 -9.99 10.80 -3.83
C GLN A 325 -11.09 11.32 -2.90
N SER A 326 -11.00 12.58 -2.46
CA SER A 326 -12.09 13.20 -1.68
C SER A 326 -13.35 13.24 -2.54
N LEU A 327 -14.50 12.93 -1.95
CA LEU A 327 -15.76 12.72 -2.68
C LEU A 327 -16.11 13.92 -3.58
N GLU A 328 -16.01 15.14 -3.03
CA GLU A 328 -16.32 16.39 -3.73
C GLU A 328 -15.39 16.66 -4.92
N VAL A 329 -14.13 16.29 -4.83
CA VAL A 329 -13.16 16.42 -5.94
C VAL A 329 -13.38 15.30 -6.95
N SER A 330 -13.63 14.08 -6.48
CA SER A 330 -13.89 12.91 -7.33
C SER A 330 -15.15 13.09 -8.18
N ASP A 331 -16.21 13.68 -7.63
CA ASP A 331 -17.44 14.01 -8.37
C ASP A 331 -17.15 14.97 -9.53
N LEU A 332 -16.40 16.05 -9.26
CA LEU A 332 -16.05 17.04 -10.28
C LEU A 332 -15.08 16.46 -11.31
N LEU A 333 -14.10 15.63 -10.90
CA LEU A 333 -13.20 14.96 -11.83
C LEU A 333 -13.95 13.96 -12.71
N SER A 334 -14.91 13.22 -12.16
CA SER A 334 -15.78 12.34 -12.92
C SER A 334 -16.61 13.11 -13.95
N LEU A 335 -17.11 14.29 -13.58
CA LEU A 335 -17.78 15.17 -14.54
C LEU A 335 -16.84 15.67 -15.64
N LEU A 336 -15.62 16.06 -15.32
CA LEU A 336 -14.62 16.47 -16.31
C LEU A 336 -14.26 15.31 -17.25
N GLN A 337 -14.10 14.10 -16.73
CA GLN A 337 -13.86 12.88 -17.53
C GLN A 337 -15.05 12.62 -18.46
N LEU A 338 -16.27 12.82 -18.00
CA LEU A 338 -17.48 12.67 -18.78
C LEU A 338 -17.60 13.73 -19.89
N LEU A 339 -17.23 14.97 -19.61
CA LEU A 339 -17.18 16.06 -20.61
C LEU A 339 -16.17 15.78 -21.71
N ASP A 340 -15.05 15.14 -21.39
CA ASP A 340 -14.05 14.69 -22.36
C ASP A 340 -14.59 13.51 -23.17
N ASN A 341 -14.96 12.42 -22.52
CA ASN A 341 -15.48 11.21 -23.15
C ASN A 341 -16.73 10.65 -22.43
N PRO A 342 -17.93 10.83 -22.98
CA PRO A 342 -19.18 10.37 -22.37
C PRO A 342 -19.40 8.85 -22.41
N LEU A 343 -18.57 8.09 -23.14
CA LEU A 343 -18.72 6.64 -23.26
C LEU A 343 -18.03 5.86 -22.12
N GLN A 344 -17.61 6.54 -21.07
CA GLN A 344 -17.01 5.92 -19.88
C GLN A 344 -18.10 5.66 -18.82
N ASP A 345 -18.51 4.41 -18.64
CA ASP A 345 -19.63 4.04 -17.78
C ASP A 345 -19.44 4.43 -16.32
N LEU A 346 -18.21 4.28 -15.75
CA LEU A 346 -17.95 4.65 -14.35
C LEU A 346 -18.11 6.15 -14.08
N PRO A 347 -17.53 7.07 -14.85
CA PRO A 347 -17.76 8.50 -14.68
C PRO A 347 -19.23 8.90 -14.85
N VAL A 348 -19.94 8.27 -15.80
CA VAL A 348 -21.39 8.53 -16.01
C VAL A 348 -22.16 8.18 -14.75
N LEU A 349 -21.97 6.97 -14.23
CA LEU A 349 -22.68 6.51 -13.04
C LEU A 349 -22.35 7.36 -11.81
N ALA A 350 -21.06 7.71 -11.64
CA ALA A 350 -20.60 8.56 -10.55
C ALA A 350 -21.31 9.95 -10.58
N VAL A 351 -21.30 10.59 -11.74
CA VAL A 351 -21.93 11.92 -11.91
C VAL A 351 -23.45 11.87 -11.71
N LEU A 352 -24.12 10.87 -12.29
CA LEU A 352 -25.56 10.73 -12.18
C LEU A 352 -26.01 10.43 -10.75
N HIS A 353 -25.22 9.69 -10.00
CA HIS A 353 -25.51 9.38 -8.60
C HIS A 353 -25.09 10.50 -7.65
N SER A 354 -24.11 11.32 -8.03
CA SER A 354 -23.64 12.44 -7.20
C SER A 354 -24.72 13.50 -7.01
N PRO A 355 -24.55 14.40 -6.03
CA PRO A 355 -25.48 15.52 -5.80
C PRO A 355 -25.59 16.49 -6.98
N LEU A 356 -24.70 16.42 -7.95
CA LEU A 356 -24.79 17.19 -9.19
C LEU A 356 -26.05 16.87 -10.01
N VAL A 357 -26.55 15.63 -9.89
CA VAL A 357 -27.77 15.14 -10.60
C VAL A 357 -28.76 14.50 -9.63
N GLY A 358 -28.30 13.71 -8.68
CA GLY A 358 -29.09 13.14 -7.58
C GLY A 358 -30.01 12.00 -8.02
N LEU A 359 -29.58 11.14 -8.94
CA LEU A 359 -30.28 9.89 -9.26
C LEU A 359 -29.97 8.81 -8.23
N THR A 360 -30.99 8.13 -7.77
CA THR A 360 -30.87 6.96 -6.90
C THR A 360 -30.42 5.72 -7.67
N LEU A 361 -29.90 4.71 -6.98
CA LEU A 361 -29.52 3.44 -7.60
C LEU A 361 -30.67 2.76 -8.33
N ASN A 362 -31.89 2.85 -7.82
CA ASN A 362 -33.08 2.31 -8.47
C ASN A 362 -33.40 3.03 -9.79
N GLU A 363 -33.29 4.37 -9.82
CA GLU A 363 -33.48 5.18 -11.03
C GLU A 363 -32.41 4.84 -12.07
N LEU A 364 -31.14 4.66 -11.66
CA LEU A 364 -30.07 4.21 -12.55
C LEU A 364 -30.33 2.81 -13.09
N ALA A 365 -30.81 1.88 -12.26
CA ALA A 365 -31.18 0.53 -12.67
C ALA A 365 -32.31 0.56 -13.71
N THR A 366 -33.34 1.41 -13.54
CA THR A 366 -34.44 1.58 -14.48
C THR A 366 -33.94 2.03 -15.86
N ILE A 367 -33.01 2.98 -15.91
CA ILE A 367 -32.38 3.43 -17.15
C ILE A 367 -31.59 2.28 -17.79
N ARG A 368 -30.82 1.52 -16.98
CA ARG A 368 -29.98 0.41 -17.46
C ARG A 368 -30.78 -0.76 -18.01
N LEU A 369 -31.90 -1.11 -17.39
CA LEU A 369 -32.77 -2.21 -17.81
C LEU A 369 -33.43 -1.96 -19.17
N THR A 370 -33.59 -0.72 -19.59
CA THR A 370 -34.14 -0.37 -20.89
C THR A 370 -33.23 -0.86 -22.04
N LEU A 371 -31.88 -0.78 -21.84
CA LEU A 371 -30.89 -1.19 -22.86
C LEU A 371 -29.63 -1.77 -22.16
N SER A 372 -29.58 -3.09 -21.99
CA SER A 372 -28.61 -3.77 -21.12
C SER A 372 -27.18 -3.95 -21.67
N HIS A 373 -27.00 -3.86 -23.01
CA HIS A 373 -25.74 -4.28 -23.66
C HIS A 373 -24.95 -3.15 -24.32
N ILE A 374 -25.24 -1.90 -24.02
CA ILE A 374 -24.60 -0.71 -24.61
C ILE A 374 -24.00 0.18 -23.51
N HIS A 375 -23.17 1.16 -23.88
CA HIS A 375 -22.67 2.16 -22.93
C HIS A 375 -23.81 2.87 -22.20
N PHE A 376 -23.62 3.10 -20.90
CA PHE A 376 -24.66 3.69 -20.06
C PHE A 376 -25.13 5.07 -20.56
N TRP A 377 -24.22 5.87 -21.09
CA TRP A 377 -24.54 7.14 -21.73
C TRP A 377 -25.57 6.99 -22.85
N THR A 378 -25.35 6.03 -23.74
CA THR A 378 -26.26 5.77 -24.85
C THR A 378 -27.63 5.25 -24.35
N ALA A 379 -27.61 4.45 -23.28
CA ALA A 379 -28.85 4.01 -22.65
C ALA A 379 -29.63 5.19 -22.05
N LEU A 380 -28.95 6.12 -21.36
CA LEU A 380 -29.51 7.33 -20.79
C LEU A 380 -30.18 8.23 -21.86
N VAL A 381 -29.45 8.52 -22.92
CA VAL A 381 -29.96 9.37 -24.03
C VAL A 381 -31.18 8.74 -24.69
N ARG A 382 -31.12 7.46 -25.02
CA ARG A 382 -32.27 6.77 -25.63
C ARG A 382 -33.45 6.61 -24.67
N TRP A 383 -33.17 6.41 -23.38
CA TRP A 383 -34.19 6.34 -22.37
C TRP A 383 -34.93 7.68 -22.24
N GLU A 384 -34.20 8.80 -22.26
CA GLU A 384 -34.76 10.16 -22.24
C GLU A 384 -35.55 10.45 -23.50
N GLU A 385 -35.03 10.17 -24.68
CA GLU A 385 -35.70 10.36 -25.96
C GLU A 385 -37.04 9.59 -26.02
N ALA A 386 -37.07 8.33 -25.58
CA ALA A 386 -38.26 7.50 -25.59
C ALA A 386 -39.37 8.06 -24.68
N ARG A 387 -38.99 8.70 -23.58
CA ARG A 387 -39.93 9.28 -22.59
C ARG A 387 -40.27 10.74 -22.81
N LYS A 388 -39.59 11.40 -23.75
CA LYS A 388 -39.83 12.82 -24.10
C LYS A 388 -41.23 13.09 -24.57
N ALA A 389 -41.83 12.14 -25.31
CA ALA A 389 -43.21 12.26 -25.77
C ALA A 389 -44.24 12.12 -24.64
N GLU A 390 -43.89 11.39 -23.58
CA GLU A 390 -44.79 11.10 -22.44
C GLU A 390 -44.68 12.16 -21.35
N TYR A 391 -43.49 12.67 -21.05
CA TYR A 391 -43.22 13.61 -19.96
C TYR A 391 -42.74 15.00 -20.41
N GLY A 392 -42.46 15.20 -21.71
CA GLY A 392 -41.88 16.45 -22.27
C GLY A 392 -42.92 17.51 -22.69
N VAL A 393 -44.23 17.23 -22.65
CA VAL A 393 -45.29 18.16 -22.98
C VAL A 393 -45.90 18.67 -21.68
N GLY A 394 -45.31 19.70 -21.12
CA GLY A 394 -45.87 20.28 -19.87
C GLY A 394 -45.11 21.48 -19.33
N SER A 395 -44.76 22.47 -20.18
CA SER A 395 -44.37 23.79 -19.68
C SER A 395 -44.89 24.86 -20.64
N ALA A 396 -45.89 25.53 -20.19
CA ALA A 396 -46.57 26.77 -20.60
C ALA A 396 -47.92 26.56 -21.31
N GLU A 397 -48.98 26.98 -20.67
CA GLU A 397 -50.33 27.25 -21.16
C GLU A 397 -51.24 26.06 -21.51
N GLY A 398 -52.02 25.54 -20.58
CA GLY A 398 -53.08 24.58 -20.82
C GLY A 398 -53.52 23.71 -19.65
N GLY A 399 -53.52 24.20 -18.45
CA GLY A 399 -54.16 23.58 -17.31
C GLY A 399 -55.70 23.76 -17.42
N MET A 400 -56.45 22.65 -17.38
CA MET A 400 -57.93 22.50 -17.36
C MET A 400 -58.55 22.11 -18.69
N GLN A 401 -58.39 20.91 -19.11
CA GLN A 401 -59.47 20.20 -19.87
C GLN A 401 -59.14 18.75 -20.29
N GLN A 402 -58.16 18.09 -19.75
CA GLN A 402 -57.92 16.65 -20.03
C GLN A 402 -57.95 15.71 -18.82
N GLY A 403 -58.55 16.13 -17.69
CA GLY A 403 -58.70 15.36 -16.47
C GLY A 403 -59.86 14.36 -16.43
N GLU A 404 -60.75 14.28 -17.41
CA GLU A 404 -62.01 13.50 -17.33
C GLU A 404 -62.14 12.29 -18.25
N ARG A 405 -61.15 11.94 -19.07
CA ARG A 405 -61.21 10.76 -19.97
C ARG A 405 -60.31 9.57 -19.63
N ARG A 406 -59.69 9.50 -18.45
CA ARG A 406 -58.86 8.36 -18.02
C ARG A 406 -59.24 7.74 -16.67
N ARG A 407 -60.53 7.77 -16.32
CA ARG A 407 -61.06 7.13 -15.12
C ARG A 407 -61.86 5.84 -15.37
N GLU A 408 -61.51 5.09 -16.38
CA GLU A 408 -62.04 3.74 -16.58
C GLU A 408 -60.94 2.86 -17.14
N HIS A 409 -60.04 2.28 -16.28
CA HIS A 409 -59.44 0.97 -16.30
C HIS A 409 -58.16 0.98 -15.42
N GLY A 410 -58.22 0.27 -14.27
CA GLY A 410 -57.03 -0.26 -13.58
C GLY A 410 -56.56 0.48 -12.34
N GLU A 411 -57.18 0.24 -11.23
CA GLU A 411 -56.59 0.41 -9.89
C GLU A 411 -55.37 -0.54 -9.75
N GLY A 412 -54.15 0.03 -9.84
CA GLY A 412 -52.91 -0.75 -9.65
C GLY A 412 -51.60 -0.07 -10.07
N SER A 413 -51.58 1.17 -10.60
CA SER A 413 -50.36 1.74 -11.22
C SER A 413 -50.04 3.18 -10.84
N GLU A 414 -50.63 3.77 -9.80
CA GLU A 414 -50.42 5.19 -9.48
C GLU A 414 -49.12 5.55 -8.75
N THR A 415 -48.41 4.58 -8.17
CA THR A 415 -47.17 4.83 -7.45
C THR A 415 -45.92 4.82 -8.35
N ASN A 416 -45.91 4.04 -9.45
CA ASN A 416 -44.77 3.95 -10.37
C ASN A 416 -44.67 5.16 -11.31
N GLY A 417 -45.77 5.76 -11.73
CA GLY A 417 -45.74 6.87 -12.70
C GLY A 417 -45.20 8.21 -12.13
N LYS A 418 -45.35 8.46 -10.83
CA LYS A 418 -44.81 9.67 -10.21
C LYS A 418 -43.27 9.62 -10.06
N GLY A 419 -42.71 8.45 -9.78
CA GLY A 419 -41.26 8.26 -9.65
C GLY A 419 -40.53 8.40 -11.00
N GLU A 420 -41.02 7.79 -12.05
CA GLU A 420 -40.40 7.85 -13.40
C GLU A 420 -40.44 9.28 -13.99
N GLY A 421 -41.49 10.08 -13.72
CA GLY A 421 -41.56 11.47 -14.14
C GLY A 421 -40.52 12.38 -13.45
N GLU A 422 -40.15 12.09 -12.21
CA GLU A 422 -39.10 12.82 -11.51
C GLU A 422 -37.72 12.43 -12.04
N THR A 423 -37.48 11.14 -12.27
CA THR A 423 -36.25 10.61 -12.90
C THR A 423 -36.05 11.24 -14.28
N TYR A 424 -37.12 11.33 -15.10
CA TYR A 424 -37.07 11.99 -16.40
C TYR A 424 -36.62 13.45 -16.29
N ARG A 425 -37.20 14.22 -15.37
CA ARG A 425 -36.87 15.64 -15.18
C ARG A 425 -35.40 15.83 -14.79
N LYS A 426 -34.89 15.02 -13.85
CA LYS A 426 -33.47 15.05 -13.45
C LYS A 426 -32.55 14.72 -14.62
N ALA A 427 -32.84 13.64 -15.36
CA ALA A 427 -32.03 13.21 -16.47
C ALA A 427 -32.06 14.22 -17.65
N SER A 428 -33.21 14.72 -18.02
CA SER A 428 -33.37 15.70 -19.10
C SER A 428 -32.68 17.03 -18.79
N LEU A 429 -32.84 17.56 -17.58
CA LEU A 429 -32.14 18.75 -17.12
C LEU A 429 -30.59 18.55 -17.13
N PHE A 430 -30.12 17.38 -16.69
CA PHE A 430 -28.72 17.06 -16.75
C PHE A 430 -28.19 17.01 -18.17
N LEU A 431 -28.88 16.34 -19.10
CA LEU A 431 -28.47 16.25 -20.52
C LEU A 431 -28.43 17.63 -21.20
N GLU A 432 -29.37 18.49 -20.89
CA GLU A 432 -29.37 19.88 -21.38
C GLU A 432 -28.16 20.67 -20.88
N ARG A 433 -27.92 20.65 -19.54
CA ARG A 433 -26.76 21.28 -18.92
C ARG A 433 -25.44 20.71 -19.43
N PHE A 434 -25.34 19.38 -19.55
CA PHE A 434 -24.17 18.69 -20.06
C PHE A 434 -23.81 19.15 -21.48
N GLY A 435 -24.82 19.29 -22.35
CA GLY A 435 -24.60 19.80 -23.70
C GLY A 435 -24.02 21.22 -23.73
N ARG A 436 -24.42 22.09 -22.77
CA ARG A 436 -23.84 23.43 -22.60
C ARG A 436 -22.41 23.35 -22.05
N TRP A 437 -22.19 22.61 -20.97
CA TRP A 437 -20.87 22.47 -20.33
C TRP A 437 -19.83 21.87 -21.28
N ARG A 438 -20.24 20.90 -22.10
CA ARG A 438 -19.34 20.30 -23.09
C ARG A 438 -18.92 21.29 -24.18
N ARG A 439 -19.81 22.21 -24.58
CA ARG A 439 -19.44 23.31 -25.49
C ARG A 439 -18.50 24.31 -24.80
N LEU A 440 -18.78 24.67 -23.56
CA LEU A 440 -17.91 25.53 -22.75
C LEU A 440 -16.52 24.91 -22.59
N ALA A 441 -16.41 23.65 -22.19
CA ALA A 441 -15.13 22.98 -22.01
C ALA A 441 -14.22 22.98 -23.27
N ARG A 442 -14.82 23.13 -24.47
CA ARG A 442 -14.09 23.22 -25.75
C ARG A 442 -13.77 24.66 -26.17
N GLN A 443 -14.49 25.63 -25.66
CA GLN A 443 -14.43 27.01 -26.15
C GLN A 443 -13.77 27.98 -25.14
N VAL A 444 -13.84 27.68 -23.86
CA VAL A 444 -13.32 28.55 -22.79
C VAL A 444 -12.28 27.82 -21.93
N SER A 445 -11.71 28.55 -20.97
CA SER A 445 -10.79 27.96 -20.01
C SER A 445 -11.49 26.92 -19.11
N LEU A 446 -10.72 25.97 -18.61
CA LEU A 446 -11.20 24.94 -17.71
C LEU A 446 -11.81 25.54 -16.43
N THR A 447 -11.18 26.57 -15.88
CA THR A 447 -11.67 27.33 -14.72
C THR A 447 -13.08 27.84 -14.96
N ARG A 448 -13.34 28.52 -16.09
CA ARG A 448 -14.67 29.03 -16.41
C ARG A 448 -15.71 27.92 -16.61
N CYS A 449 -15.30 26.77 -17.13
CA CYS A 449 -16.19 25.61 -17.24
C CYS A 449 -16.57 25.09 -15.85
N LEU A 450 -15.63 24.93 -14.93
CA LEU A 450 -15.91 24.51 -13.55
C LEU A 450 -16.78 25.52 -12.79
N GLU A 451 -16.50 26.83 -12.92
CA GLU A 451 -17.30 27.89 -12.32
C GLU A 451 -18.75 27.88 -12.81
N ALA A 452 -18.97 27.66 -14.11
CA ALA A 452 -20.30 27.53 -14.69
C ALA A 452 -21.05 26.31 -14.14
N VAL A 453 -20.37 25.16 -14.03
CA VAL A 453 -20.94 23.96 -13.41
C VAL A 453 -21.37 24.22 -11.97
N LEU A 454 -20.48 24.77 -11.15
CA LEU A 454 -20.76 25.03 -9.74
C LEU A 454 -21.89 26.04 -9.56
N SER A 455 -21.92 27.12 -10.35
CA SER A 455 -22.97 28.13 -10.33
C SER A 455 -24.35 27.60 -10.74
N GLU A 456 -24.40 26.68 -11.74
CA GLU A 456 -25.66 26.11 -12.22
C GLU A 456 -26.17 24.95 -11.35
N THR A 457 -25.31 24.29 -10.60
CA THR A 457 -25.67 23.14 -9.75
C THR A 457 -25.81 23.48 -8.29
N HIS A 458 -25.31 24.64 -7.86
CA HIS A 458 -25.20 25.04 -6.44
C HIS A 458 -24.46 23.98 -5.59
N TYR A 459 -23.54 23.24 -6.20
CA TYR A 459 -22.85 22.14 -5.55
C TYR A 459 -21.95 22.62 -4.41
N ALA A 460 -21.27 23.76 -4.58
CA ALA A 460 -20.41 24.33 -3.56
C ALA A 460 -21.19 24.75 -2.30
N GLU A 461 -22.36 25.36 -2.49
CA GLU A 461 -23.25 25.78 -1.40
C GLU A 461 -23.86 24.55 -0.71
N TRP A 462 -24.25 23.53 -1.47
CA TRP A 462 -24.74 22.27 -0.90
C TRP A 462 -23.67 21.59 -0.03
N LEU A 463 -22.41 21.61 -0.43
CA LEU A 463 -21.31 21.03 0.36
C LEU A 463 -21.21 21.67 1.75
N LEU A 464 -21.46 22.98 1.88
CA LEU A 464 -21.43 23.67 3.17
C LEU A 464 -22.46 23.14 4.17
N THR A 465 -23.56 22.55 3.69
CA THR A 465 -24.60 21.93 4.55
C THR A 465 -24.23 20.53 5.03
N GLN A 466 -23.16 19.94 4.49
CA GLN A 466 -22.74 18.57 4.81
C GLN A 466 -21.77 18.53 5.99
N ALA A 467 -21.60 17.35 6.59
CA ALA A 467 -20.56 17.11 7.57
C ALA A 467 -19.18 17.51 7.00
N ARG A 468 -18.42 18.35 7.73
CA ARG A 468 -17.16 18.97 7.30
C ARG A 468 -17.31 19.84 6.04
N GLY A 469 -18.40 20.57 5.93
CA GLY A 469 -18.76 21.36 4.75
C GLY A 469 -17.69 22.36 4.35
N GLU A 470 -17.11 23.10 5.30
CA GLU A 470 -16.03 24.06 5.05
C GLU A 470 -14.82 23.41 4.40
N GLN A 471 -14.41 22.22 4.89
CA GLN A 471 -13.29 21.46 4.31
C GLN A 471 -13.59 21.03 2.87
N ARG A 472 -14.80 20.52 2.63
CA ARG A 472 -15.21 20.09 1.29
C ARG A 472 -15.28 21.26 0.33
N HIS A 473 -15.84 22.38 0.76
CA HIS A 473 -15.86 23.62 -0.01
C HIS A 473 -14.43 24.11 -0.32
N ALA A 474 -13.52 24.13 0.67
CA ALA A 474 -12.14 24.50 0.47
C ALA A 474 -11.40 23.59 -0.52
N ASN A 475 -11.71 22.28 -0.55
CA ASN A 475 -11.17 21.35 -1.54
C ASN A 475 -11.66 21.67 -2.96
N VAL A 476 -12.92 22.04 -3.13
CA VAL A 476 -13.44 22.49 -4.43
C VAL A 476 -12.74 23.76 -4.89
N GLN A 477 -12.57 24.75 -4.00
CA GLN A 477 -11.83 25.99 -4.32
C GLN A 477 -10.38 25.70 -4.71
N ARG A 478 -9.74 24.71 -4.06
CA ARG A 478 -8.38 24.29 -4.41
C ARG A 478 -8.33 23.63 -5.78
N LEU A 479 -9.33 22.81 -6.16
CA LEU A 479 -9.42 22.24 -7.50
C LEU A 479 -9.55 23.35 -8.56
N ILE A 480 -10.38 24.38 -8.32
CA ILE A 480 -10.49 25.55 -9.19
C ILE A 480 -9.15 26.26 -9.31
N GLY A 481 -8.43 26.46 -8.19
CA GLY A 481 -7.08 27.04 -8.20
C GLY A 481 -6.07 26.23 -9.03
N LEU A 482 -6.13 24.90 -8.97
CA LEU A 482 -5.30 24.04 -9.82
C LEU A 482 -5.67 24.16 -11.31
N ALA A 483 -6.97 24.20 -11.62
CA ALA A 483 -7.44 24.44 -12.97
C ALA A 483 -6.97 25.81 -13.50
N GLN A 484 -7.01 26.86 -12.66
CA GLN A 484 -6.55 28.20 -12.99
C GLN A 484 -5.04 28.25 -13.25
N GLN A 485 -4.24 27.59 -12.42
CA GLN A 485 -2.80 27.46 -12.67
C GLN A 485 -2.53 26.74 -13.98
N PHE A 486 -3.29 25.69 -14.27
CA PHE A 486 -3.16 24.92 -15.50
C PHE A 486 -3.56 25.72 -16.74
N ASP A 487 -4.59 26.55 -16.66
CA ASP A 487 -5.05 27.42 -17.74
C ASP A 487 -4.00 28.48 -18.17
N GLN A 488 -3.07 28.87 -17.26
CA GLN A 488 -1.95 29.78 -17.56
C GLN A 488 -0.96 29.20 -18.57
N PHE A 489 -0.85 27.87 -18.63
CA PHE A 489 -0.02 27.17 -19.61
C PHE A 489 -0.81 27.03 -20.91
N GLN A 490 -0.78 28.03 -21.78
CA GLN A 490 -1.61 28.19 -22.97
C GLN A 490 -1.84 26.92 -23.80
N ARG A 491 -3.14 26.65 -24.15
CA ARG A 491 -3.65 25.64 -25.09
C ARG A 491 -3.62 24.17 -24.66
N GLN A 492 -3.76 23.86 -23.40
CA GLN A 492 -3.65 22.47 -22.98
C GLN A 492 -4.96 21.68 -22.97
N GLY A 493 -6.11 22.32 -22.79
CA GLY A 493 -7.43 21.66 -22.83
C GLY A 493 -7.71 20.61 -21.76
N LEU A 494 -8.96 20.21 -21.68
CA LEU A 494 -9.49 19.29 -20.66
C LEU A 494 -8.75 17.94 -20.61
N PHE A 495 -8.50 17.31 -21.75
CA PHE A 495 -7.80 16.02 -21.81
C PHE A 495 -6.41 16.05 -21.15
N ARG A 496 -5.63 17.09 -21.39
CA ARG A 496 -4.28 17.22 -20.81
C ARG A 496 -4.32 17.50 -19.31
N PHE A 497 -5.32 18.22 -18.85
CA PHE A 497 -5.54 18.42 -17.42
C PHE A 497 -5.85 17.10 -16.71
N LEU A 498 -6.72 16.27 -17.28
CA LEU A 498 -7.01 14.95 -16.73
C LEU A 498 -5.77 14.06 -16.69
N ARG A 499 -4.95 14.08 -17.74
CA ARG A 499 -3.66 13.37 -17.77
C ARG A 499 -2.65 13.89 -16.75
N PHE A 500 -2.64 15.19 -16.51
CA PHE A 500 -1.82 15.79 -15.46
C PHE A 500 -2.23 15.30 -14.07
N ILE A 501 -3.53 15.23 -13.80
CA ILE A 501 -4.05 14.69 -12.54
C ILE A 501 -3.71 13.19 -12.39
N GLU A 502 -3.93 12.39 -13.43
CA GLU A 502 -3.53 10.97 -13.42
C GLU A 502 -2.04 10.79 -13.12
N ALA A 503 -1.19 11.60 -13.74
CA ALA A 503 0.24 11.56 -13.49
C ALA A 503 0.60 11.93 -12.04
N GLN A 504 -0.07 12.91 -11.44
CA GLN A 504 0.12 13.26 -10.03
C GLN A 504 -0.33 12.14 -9.09
N GLN A 505 -1.44 11.49 -9.40
CA GLN A 505 -1.93 10.34 -8.64
C GLN A 505 -0.96 9.16 -8.70
N MET A 506 -0.44 8.84 -9.88
CA MET A 506 0.56 7.77 -10.06
C MET A 506 1.90 8.07 -9.38
N ALA A 507 2.29 9.34 -9.35
CA ALA A 507 3.54 9.78 -8.74
C ALA A 507 3.46 9.99 -7.22
N ASP A 508 2.30 9.78 -6.59
CA ASP A 508 2.03 10.08 -5.17
C ASP A 508 2.39 11.53 -4.79
N THR A 509 2.25 12.45 -5.75
CA THR A 509 2.54 13.89 -5.62
C THR A 509 1.27 14.74 -5.54
N GLU A 510 0.20 14.15 -5.01
CA GLU A 510 -1.09 14.82 -4.88
C GLU A 510 -0.99 16.07 -4.00
N PRO A 511 -1.72 17.14 -4.31
CA PRO A 511 -1.83 18.28 -3.43
C PRO A 511 -2.41 17.85 -2.07
N ASN A 512 -1.90 18.43 -0.99
CA ASN A 512 -2.54 18.22 0.31
C ASN A 512 -3.97 18.74 0.27
N VAL A 513 -4.86 18.15 1.06
CA VAL A 513 -6.21 18.68 1.30
C VAL A 513 -6.09 20.13 1.80
N ALA A 514 -7.01 21.01 1.38
CA ALA A 514 -6.93 22.42 1.76
C ALA A 514 -6.95 22.56 3.30
N PRO A 515 -6.03 23.34 3.89
CA PRO A 515 -6.07 23.54 5.33
C PRO A 515 -7.29 24.36 5.70
N VAL A 516 -8.16 23.81 6.55
CA VAL A 516 -9.19 24.57 7.24
C VAL A 516 -8.54 25.14 8.50
N SER A 517 -8.59 26.44 8.67
CA SER A 517 -8.01 27.12 9.83
C SER A 517 -8.70 26.68 11.12
N GLU A 518 -7.90 26.34 12.13
CA GLU A 518 -8.26 26.35 13.55
C GLU A 518 -9.07 25.21 14.14
N ASP A 519 -9.03 24.01 13.61
CA ASP A 519 -9.59 22.90 14.36
C ASP A 519 -8.63 22.49 15.49
N ASN A 520 -9.11 22.54 16.74
CA ASN A 520 -8.40 22.01 17.91
C ASN A 520 -8.37 20.48 17.83
N ALA A 521 -7.46 19.95 17.01
CA ALA A 521 -7.34 18.54 16.68
C ALA A 521 -5.88 18.06 16.70
N VAL A 522 -5.67 16.80 17.03
CA VAL A 522 -4.37 16.13 16.95
C VAL A 522 -3.95 16.02 15.48
N ARG A 523 -2.72 16.39 15.14
CA ARG A 523 -2.21 16.35 13.78
C ARG A 523 -1.49 15.03 13.49
N LEU A 524 -1.88 14.32 12.44
CA LEU A 524 -1.17 13.14 11.96
C LEU A 524 -0.39 13.49 10.69
N LEU A 525 0.93 13.38 10.76
CA LEU A 525 1.87 13.82 9.72
C LEU A 525 2.88 12.72 9.40
N SER A 526 3.49 12.79 8.20
CA SER A 526 4.75 12.06 8.01
C SER A 526 5.93 12.78 8.67
N ILE A 527 6.98 12.04 9.00
CA ILE A 527 8.22 12.63 9.54
C ILE A 527 8.77 13.70 8.58
N HIS A 528 8.70 13.49 7.27
CA HIS A 528 9.16 14.46 6.28
C HIS A 528 8.35 15.77 6.30
N GLN A 529 7.01 15.67 6.45
CA GLN A 529 6.13 16.84 6.53
C GLN A 529 6.33 17.62 7.84
N SER A 530 6.84 16.98 8.87
CA SER A 530 7.09 17.62 10.17
C SER A 530 8.40 18.42 10.20
N LYS A 531 9.28 18.30 9.18
CA LYS A 531 10.54 19.05 9.13
C LYS A 531 10.24 20.55 9.11
N GLY A 532 10.94 21.31 9.97
CA GLY A 532 10.69 22.75 10.17
C GLY A 532 9.56 23.07 11.16
N LEU A 533 8.68 22.10 11.49
CA LEU A 533 7.61 22.28 12.47
C LEU A 533 8.08 21.87 13.87
N GLU A 534 7.30 22.28 14.89
CA GLU A 534 7.49 21.88 16.28
C GLU A 534 6.13 21.79 16.99
N PHE A 535 6.04 20.89 17.97
CA PHE A 535 4.81 20.68 18.74
C PHE A 535 5.13 20.47 20.21
N PRO A 536 4.26 20.95 21.12
CA PRO A 536 4.41 20.67 22.55
C PRO A 536 4.46 19.19 22.87
N VAL A 537 3.59 18.37 22.27
CA VAL A 537 3.55 16.92 22.47
C VAL A 537 3.71 16.23 21.12
N VAL A 538 4.71 15.37 20.99
CA VAL A 538 4.98 14.59 19.79
C VAL A 538 4.92 13.11 20.09
N VAL A 539 4.13 12.38 19.33
CA VAL A 539 4.12 10.91 19.31
C VAL A 539 4.87 10.44 18.07
N VAL A 540 5.97 9.74 18.24
CA VAL A 540 6.64 9.01 17.15
C VAL A 540 6.14 7.57 17.20
N ALA A 541 5.30 7.20 16.23
CA ALA A 541 4.63 5.91 16.21
C ALA A 541 5.19 4.97 15.15
N ASP A 542 4.76 3.68 15.20
CA ASP A 542 5.17 2.63 14.26
C ASP A 542 6.65 2.25 14.33
N LEU A 543 7.24 2.36 15.52
CA LEU A 543 8.68 2.12 15.72
C LEU A 543 9.09 0.67 15.43
N GLY A 544 8.17 -0.29 15.50
CA GLY A 544 8.42 -1.70 15.22
C GLY A 544 8.41 -2.07 13.73
N LYS A 545 8.07 -1.12 12.83
CA LYS A 545 8.03 -1.36 11.39
C LYS A 545 9.43 -1.58 10.82
N PRO A 546 9.64 -2.67 10.04
CA PRO A 546 10.91 -2.89 9.38
C PRO A 546 11.25 -1.80 8.35
N PHE A 547 12.53 -1.44 8.25
CA PHE A 547 13.03 -0.55 7.22
C PHE A 547 12.79 -1.13 5.83
N ASN A 548 12.45 -0.28 4.86
CA ASN A 548 12.25 -0.72 3.48
C ASN A 548 13.59 -0.86 2.77
N ALA A 549 13.99 -2.10 2.51
CA ALA A 549 15.21 -2.43 1.78
C ALA A 549 14.90 -3.07 0.40
N SER A 550 13.74 -2.76 -0.20
CA SER A 550 13.34 -3.30 -1.51
C SER A 550 14.35 -3.00 -2.60
N ASP A 551 14.88 -1.77 -2.63
CA ASP A 551 15.80 -1.30 -3.66
C ASP A 551 17.12 -2.05 -3.66
N LEU A 552 17.53 -2.58 -2.48
CA LEU A 552 18.73 -3.41 -2.34
C LEU A 552 18.58 -4.85 -2.86
N ARG A 553 17.37 -5.20 -3.33
CA ARG A 553 17.04 -6.53 -3.88
C ARG A 553 16.75 -6.47 -5.38
N SER A 554 16.82 -5.30 -6.00
CA SER A 554 16.61 -5.14 -7.44
C SER A 554 17.71 -5.85 -8.23
N ASP A 555 17.39 -6.25 -9.47
CA ASP A 555 18.34 -6.95 -10.35
C ASP A 555 19.55 -6.08 -10.72
N ILE A 556 19.38 -4.74 -10.67
CA ILE A 556 20.43 -3.75 -10.91
C ILE A 556 20.37 -2.70 -9.80
N ILE A 557 21.49 -2.47 -9.14
CA ILE A 557 21.63 -1.36 -8.19
C ILE A 557 22.34 -0.20 -8.91
N LEU A 558 21.78 1.02 -8.79
CA LEU A 558 22.45 2.25 -9.22
C LEU A 558 23.22 2.82 -8.03
N ASP A 559 24.52 3.02 -8.20
CA ASP A 559 25.39 3.54 -7.14
C ASP A 559 26.27 4.69 -7.65
N GLU A 560 26.45 5.71 -6.82
CA GLU A 560 27.22 6.89 -7.18
C GLU A 560 28.73 6.59 -7.40
N VAL A 561 29.26 5.55 -6.73
CA VAL A 561 30.66 5.16 -6.77
C VAL A 561 30.91 4.04 -7.78
N TYR A 562 30.01 3.05 -7.78
CA TYR A 562 30.20 1.82 -8.56
C TYR A 562 29.39 1.83 -9.87
N GLY A 563 28.53 2.80 -10.11
CA GLY A 563 27.72 2.97 -11.33
C GLY A 563 26.59 1.94 -11.42
N LEU A 564 26.46 1.30 -12.59
CA LEU A 564 25.48 0.25 -12.84
C LEU A 564 26.01 -1.07 -12.27
N CYS A 565 25.34 -1.60 -11.27
CA CYS A 565 25.75 -2.78 -10.54
C CYS A 565 24.71 -3.89 -10.72
N PRO A 566 24.84 -4.78 -11.73
CA PRO A 566 23.90 -5.84 -12.02
C PRO A 566 24.18 -7.10 -11.19
N GLN A 567 23.13 -7.91 -10.98
CA GLN A 567 23.29 -9.33 -10.69
C GLN A 567 23.66 -10.08 -11.96
N ILE A 568 24.39 -11.18 -11.80
CA ILE A 568 24.81 -12.05 -12.90
C ILE A 568 23.81 -13.21 -13.01
N LYS A 569 23.41 -13.54 -14.23
CA LYS A 569 22.60 -14.72 -14.54
C LYS A 569 23.13 -15.37 -15.82
N PRO A 570 24.16 -16.22 -15.75
CA PRO A 570 24.72 -16.89 -16.92
C PRO A 570 23.64 -17.75 -17.61
N PRO A 571 23.56 -17.74 -18.94
CA PRO A 571 22.54 -18.49 -19.70
C PRO A 571 22.59 -20.00 -19.48
N HIS A 572 23.81 -20.56 -19.25
CA HIS A 572 24.04 -22.00 -19.11
C HIS A 572 23.68 -22.53 -17.71
N THR A 573 23.69 -21.70 -16.65
CA THR A 573 23.37 -22.15 -15.30
C THR A 573 22.00 -21.67 -14.85
N GLY A 574 21.51 -20.53 -15.37
CA GLY A 574 20.28 -19.88 -14.94
C GLY A 574 20.29 -19.36 -13.50
N LYS A 575 21.36 -19.65 -12.72
CA LYS A 575 21.47 -19.22 -11.32
C LYS A 575 21.86 -17.76 -11.25
N ARG A 576 21.17 -17.00 -10.36
CA ARG A 576 21.49 -15.60 -10.07
C ARG A 576 22.52 -15.53 -8.94
N TYR A 577 23.51 -14.68 -9.10
CA TYR A 577 24.47 -14.32 -8.05
C TYR A 577 24.89 -12.85 -8.19
N PRO A 578 25.36 -12.19 -7.10
CA PRO A 578 25.78 -10.81 -7.16
C PRO A 578 27.11 -10.68 -7.92
N SER A 579 27.27 -9.66 -8.77
CA SER A 579 28.60 -9.24 -9.22
C SER A 579 29.36 -8.55 -8.08
N LEU A 580 30.68 -8.43 -8.18
CA LEU A 580 31.46 -7.67 -7.19
C LEU A 580 30.98 -6.22 -7.02
N PRO A 581 30.72 -5.43 -8.09
CA PRO A 581 30.12 -4.10 -7.96
C PRO A 581 28.74 -4.13 -7.26
N TYR A 582 27.90 -5.13 -7.56
CA TYR A 582 26.60 -5.28 -6.91
C TYR A 582 26.74 -5.50 -5.41
N TRP A 583 27.64 -6.39 -5.01
CA TRP A 583 27.89 -6.68 -3.60
C TRP A 583 28.40 -5.45 -2.84
N LEU A 584 29.40 -4.73 -3.42
CA LEU A 584 29.94 -3.50 -2.84
C LEU A 584 28.87 -2.38 -2.73
N ALA A 585 28.13 -2.15 -3.82
CA ALA A 585 27.06 -1.16 -3.86
C ALA A 585 25.96 -1.46 -2.82
N ARG A 586 25.57 -2.74 -2.70
CA ARG A 586 24.57 -3.16 -1.71
C ARG A 586 25.04 -2.91 -0.28
N GLN A 587 26.28 -3.21 0.04
CA GLN A 587 26.88 -2.96 1.36
C GLN A 587 26.90 -1.45 1.67
N ARG A 588 27.34 -0.65 0.72
CA ARG A 588 27.37 0.81 0.85
C ARG A 588 25.97 1.37 1.03
N GLN A 589 25.03 1.01 0.16
CA GLN A 589 23.66 1.54 0.22
C GLN A 589 22.87 1.07 1.44
N MET A 590 23.17 -0.11 1.99
CA MET A 590 22.59 -0.53 3.27
C MET A 590 23.02 0.40 4.41
N ARG A 591 24.31 0.77 4.48
CA ARG A 591 24.79 1.72 5.50
C ARG A 591 24.18 3.11 5.33
N GLU A 592 24.04 3.58 4.09
CA GLU A 592 23.39 4.84 3.77
C GLU A 592 21.90 4.84 4.15
N LEU A 593 21.19 3.73 3.87
CA LEU A 593 19.80 3.55 4.28
C LEU A 593 19.65 3.64 5.79
N LEU A 594 20.47 2.90 6.53
CA LEU A 594 20.42 2.94 8.01
C LEU A 594 20.76 4.34 8.53
N GLY A 595 21.72 5.03 7.91
CA GLY A 595 22.06 6.41 8.26
C GLY A 595 20.91 7.38 8.01
N GLU A 596 20.18 7.23 6.89
CA GLU A 596 19.00 8.04 6.61
C GLU A 596 17.88 7.78 7.61
N GLU A 597 17.62 6.51 7.96
CA GLU A 597 16.61 6.16 8.96
C GLU A 597 16.99 6.69 10.36
N LEU A 598 18.27 6.69 10.74
CA LEU A 598 18.73 7.35 11.99
C LEU A 598 18.46 8.85 11.98
N ARG A 599 18.73 9.53 10.86
CA ARG A 599 18.44 10.95 10.70
C ARG A 599 16.94 11.25 10.71
N LEU A 600 16.12 10.38 10.09
CA LEU A 600 14.67 10.49 10.18
C LEU A 600 14.16 10.37 11.61
N LEU A 601 14.67 9.40 12.37
CA LEU A 601 14.32 9.25 13.78
C LEU A 601 14.75 10.49 14.59
N TYR A 602 15.94 11.03 14.32
CA TYR A 602 16.44 12.25 14.95
C TYR A 602 15.54 13.45 14.67
N VAL A 603 15.16 13.64 13.39
CA VAL A 603 14.22 14.71 13.01
C VAL A 603 12.89 14.55 13.73
N ALA A 604 12.32 13.34 13.74
CA ALA A 604 11.05 13.09 14.40
C ALA A 604 11.08 13.45 15.90
N MET A 605 12.11 13.00 16.62
CA MET A 605 12.24 13.24 18.05
C MET A 605 12.49 14.72 18.37
N THR A 606 13.28 15.42 17.55
CA THR A 606 13.57 16.85 17.73
C THR A 606 12.41 17.77 17.39
N ARG A 607 11.25 17.24 16.94
CA ARG A 607 10.02 18.02 16.80
C ARG A 607 9.33 18.26 18.13
N ALA A 608 9.65 17.45 19.18
CA ALA A 608 9.06 17.57 20.50
C ALA A 608 9.65 18.77 21.26
N ARG A 609 8.74 19.59 21.76
CA ARG A 609 9.10 20.73 22.60
C ARG A 609 9.03 20.40 24.09
N ASP A 610 7.91 19.86 24.53
CA ASP A 610 7.62 19.59 25.94
C ASP A 610 7.62 18.11 26.29
N THR A 611 6.97 17.26 25.49
CA THR A 611 6.80 15.83 25.75
C THR A 611 7.00 15.03 24.47
N LEU A 612 7.81 13.98 24.57
CA LEU A 612 8.07 13.02 23.49
C LEU A 612 7.49 11.65 23.86
N ILE A 613 6.60 11.13 23.07
CA ILE A 613 6.02 9.78 23.24
C ILE A 613 6.51 8.89 22.09
N LEU A 614 7.03 7.73 22.44
CA LEU A 614 7.53 6.73 21.52
C LEU A 614 6.58 5.53 21.54
N SER A 615 5.99 5.17 20.41
CA SER A 615 5.00 4.08 20.34
C SER A 615 5.44 3.01 19.34
N GLY A 616 5.31 1.75 19.72
CA GLY A 616 5.61 0.65 18.82
C GLY A 616 5.18 -0.71 19.34
N ALA A 617 5.17 -1.69 18.44
CA ALA A 617 4.90 -3.08 18.76
C ALA A 617 6.06 -3.98 18.33
N VAL A 618 6.45 -4.91 19.21
CA VAL A 618 7.55 -5.85 18.95
C VAL A 618 7.13 -7.28 19.28
N SER A 619 7.66 -8.25 18.54
CA SER A 619 7.46 -9.66 18.90
C SER A 619 8.30 -10.04 20.12
N ALA A 620 7.84 -11.04 20.88
CA ALA A 620 8.54 -11.55 22.04
C ALA A 620 9.99 -11.98 21.71
N ALA A 621 10.24 -12.56 20.54
CA ALA A 621 11.57 -12.93 20.08
C ALA A 621 12.49 -11.72 19.90
N ARG A 622 12.00 -10.64 19.29
CA ARG A 622 12.79 -9.40 19.13
C ARG A 622 12.99 -8.69 20.46
N PHE A 623 11.96 -8.68 21.31
CA PHE A 623 12.08 -8.12 22.65
C PHE A 623 13.20 -8.83 23.44
N ASN A 624 13.22 -10.16 23.44
CA ASN A 624 14.28 -10.92 24.09
C ASN A 624 15.67 -10.66 23.50
N THR A 625 15.78 -10.41 22.18
CA THR A 625 17.07 -10.20 21.50
C THR A 625 17.64 -8.81 21.74
N PHE A 626 16.85 -7.76 21.69
CA PHE A 626 17.32 -6.37 21.68
C PHE A 626 17.06 -5.62 22.99
N TRP A 627 16.05 -6.02 23.79
CA TRP A 627 15.61 -5.26 24.96
C TRP A 627 16.03 -5.86 26.30
N LYS A 628 16.15 -7.19 26.38
CA LYS A 628 16.51 -7.88 27.64
C LYS A 628 18.00 -8.09 27.87
N HIS A 629 18.81 -8.08 26.83
CA HIS A 629 20.23 -8.35 26.96
C HIS A 629 21.00 -7.04 27.10
N GLN A 630 21.94 -7.00 28.05
CA GLN A 630 23.01 -5.98 28.13
C GLN A 630 23.96 -6.06 26.94
N ALA A 631 23.43 -6.29 25.75
CA ALA A 631 24.23 -6.26 24.51
C ALA A 631 24.80 -4.85 24.42
N LYS A 632 26.12 -4.73 24.42
CA LYS A 632 26.78 -3.47 24.10
C LYS A 632 26.27 -3.01 22.76
N SER A 633 25.88 -1.74 22.61
CA SER A 633 25.53 -1.16 21.31
C SER A 633 26.80 -1.04 20.48
N ASP A 634 27.37 -2.18 20.09
CA ASP A 634 28.49 -2.20 19.18
C ASP A 634 28.02 -1.90 17.74
N LEU A 635 28.96 -1.63 16.87
CA LEU A 635 28.66 -1.32 15.47
C LEU A 635 27.86 -2.43 14.79
N THR A 636 28.16 -3.68 15.11
CA THR A 636 27.51 -4.87 14.53
C THR A 636 26.03 -4.92 14.91
N ALA A 637 25.71 -4.64 16.17
CA ALA A 637 24.34 -4.62 16.67
C ALA A 637 23.54 -3.47 16.04
N VAL A 638 24.13 -2.29 15.88
CA VAL A 638 23.49 -1.13 15.22
C VAL A 638 23.22 -1.43 13.75
N LEU A 639 24.16 -2.05 13.04
CA LEU A 639 23.98 -2.44 11.62
C LEU A 639 23.00 -3.62 11.43
N ALA A 640 22.82 -4.46 12.45
CA ALA A 640 21.87 -5.58 12.42
C ALA A 640 20.40 -5.15 12.69
N ALA A 641 20.19 -3.94 13.16
CA ALA A 641 18.86 -3.39 13.41
C ALA A 641 18.02 -3.30 12.12
N ARG A 642 16.73 -3.58 12.23
CA ARG A 642 15.79 -3.56 11.11
C ARG A 642 14.62 -2.62 11.32
N SER A 643 14.51 -2.01 12.50
CA SER A 643 13.44 -1.08 12.87
C SER A 643 13.96 -0.07 13.89
N TYR A 644 13.24 1.03 14.06
CA TYR A 644 13.55 2.00 15.13
C TYR A 644 13.48 1.38 16.52
N ALA A 645 12.55 0.44 16.72
CA ALA A 645 12.41 -0.28 17.98
C ALA A 645 13.66 -1.11 18.33
N ASP A 646 14.41 -1.61 17.33
CA ASP A 646 15.64 -2.33 17.60
C ASP A 646 16.73 -1.41 18.17
N TRP A 647 16.90 -0.21 17.60
CA TRP A 647 17.86 0.78 18.11
C TRP A 647 17.48 1.28 19.50
N LEU A 648 16.19 1.53 19.73
CA LEU A 648 15.69 1.88 21.07
C LEU A 648 15.95 0.75 22.07
N GLY A 649 15.74 -0.50 21.67
CA GLY A 649 16.00 -1.68 22.50
C GLY A 649 17.47 -1.81 22.88
N LEU A 650 18.41 -1.59 21.95
CA LEU A 650 19.85 -1.60 22.23
C LEU A 650 20.25 -0.54 23.27
N TRP A 651 19.70 0.67 23.15
CA TRP A 651 19.92 1.75 24.12
C TRP A 651 19.26 1.45 25.45
N PHE A 652 18.00 0.98 25.42
CA PHE A 652 17.19 0.71 26.59
C PHE A 652 17.82 -0.36 27.48
N GLY A 653 18.29 -1.46 26.90
CA GLY A 653 18.95 -2.55 27.62
C GLY A 653 20.26 -2.15 28.31
N GLN A 654 20.88 -1.04 27.90
CA GLN A 654 22.08 -0.48 28.57
C GLN A 654 21.75 0.58 29.61
N SER A 655 20.73 1.39 29.34
CA SER A 655 20.39 2.58 30.15
C SER A 655 19.43 2.26 31.29
N THR A 656 18.77 1.11 31.24
CA THR A 656 17.82 0.68 32.26
C THR A 656 18.28 -0.66 32.85
N ALA A 657 18.53 -0.68 34.15
CA ALA A 657 18.66 -1.95 34.87
C ALA A 657 17.26 -2.58 35.01
N ILE A 658 16.75 -3.17 33.93
CA ILE A 658 15.60 -4.07 34.09
C ILE A 658 16.16 -5.29 34.82
N GLY A 659 15.88 -5.40 36.12
CA GLY A 659 16.13 -6.60 36.89
C GLY A 659 15.47 -7.81 36.22
N GLN A 660 15.86 -9.01 36.62
CA GLN A 660 15.30 -10.26 36.10
C GLN A 660 13.76 -10.35 36.22
N ASP A 661 13.12 -9.45 36.96
CA ASP A 661 11.67 -9.39 37.18
C ASP A 661 10.85 -8.68 36.10
N GLY A 662 11.47 -8.18 35.02
CA GLY A 662 10.77 -7.64 33.81
C GLY A 662 9.68 -6.61 34.15
N ALA A 663 10.02 -5.53 34.90
CA ALA A 663 9.03 -4.52 35.27
C ALA A 663 8.32 -3.95 34.01
N ALA A 664 7.04 -4.28 33.90
CA ALA A 664 6.19 -3.82 32.78
C ALA A 664 6.04 -2.27 32.76
N ARG A 665 6.35 -1.59 33.85
CA ARG A 665 6.33 -0.14 33.98
C ARG A 665 7.52 0.34 34.79
N GLY A 666 8.08 1.48 34.44
CA GLY A 666 9.17 2.09 35.14
C GLY A 666 9.49 3.50 34.66
N GLU A 667 10.38 4.16 35.41
CA GLU A 667 10.85 5.50 35.08
C GLU A 667 12.31 5.65 35.51
N ASN A 668 13.11 6.31 34.72
CA ASN A 668 14.43 6.79 35.05
C ASN A 668 14.50 8.31 34.86
N HIS A 669 15.66 8.92 34.97
CA HIS A 669 15.85 10.37 34.89
C HIS A 669 15.44 10.97 33.54
N CYS A 670 15.35 10.21 32.44
CA CYS A 670 15.07 10.73 31.12
C CYS A 670 13.92 10.01 30.37
N LEU A 671 13.54 8.79 30.80
CA LEU A 671 12.51 8.00 30.13
C LEU A 671 11.55 7.37 31.14
N ARG A 672 10.25 7.45 30.86
CA ARG A 672 9.20 6.63 31.45
C ARG A 672 8.79 5.55 30.44
N TRP A 673 8.56 4.32 30.90
CA TRP A 673 8.13 3.25 29.97
C TRP A 673 6.96 2.46 30.50
N VAL A 674 6.15 2.01 29.56
CA VAL A 674 5.07 1.06 29.75
C VAL A 674 5.21 -0.03 28.70
N ILE A 675 5.44 -1.27 29.16
CA ILE A 675 5.46 -2.45 28.31
C ILE A 675 4.17 -3.19 28.58
N GLN A 676 3.32 -3.33 27.56
CA GLN A 676 1.97 -3.85 27.72
C GLN A 676 1.62 -4.89 26.66
N ASP A 677 0.62 -5.69 26.92
CA ASP A 677 -0.02 -6.62 26.01
C ASP A 677 -1.38 -6.07 25.54
N ASP A 678 -2.12 -6.89 24.80
CA ASP A 678 -3.42 -6.51 24.23
C ASP A 678 -4.52 -6.32 25.29
N THR A 679 -4.36 -6.84 26.52
CA THR A 679 -5.37 -6.72 27.59
C THR A 679 -5.58 -5.28 28.07
N GLN A 680 -4.56 -4.42 27.96
CA GLN A 680 -4.64 -3.02 28.35
C GLN A 680 -5.29 -2.11 27.28
N LEU A 681 -5.64 -2.66 26.13
CA LEU A 681 -6.34 -1.96 25.04
C LEU A 681 -7.88 -2.10 25.15
N ILE A 682 -8.37 -2.78 26.18
CA ILE A 682 -9.80 -2.93 26.42
C ILE A 682 -10.38 -1.57 26.85
N ILE A 683 -11.37 -1.10 26.09
CA ILE A 683 -12.11 0.12 26.44
C ILE A 683 -13.13 -0.24 27.49
N LYS A 684 -13.03 0.32 28.69
CA LYS A 684 -14.03 0.10 29.76
C LYS A 684 -15.34 0.81 29.41
N PRO A 685 -16.51 0.27 29.80
CA PRO A 685 -17.83 0.87 29.50
C PRO A 685 -18.01 2.33 29.96
N GLY A 686 -17.18 2.84 30.84
CA GLY A 686 -17.15 4.27 31.23
C GLY A 686 -16.23 5.16 30.40
N ASP A 687 -15.38 4.58 29.55
CA ASP A 687 -14.38 5.30 28.76
C ASP A 687 -14.93 5.87 27.45
N THR A 688 -16.10 5.42 26.99
CA THR A 688 -16.82 5.93 25.83
C THR A 688 -17.72 7.13 26.14
N THR A 689 -17.97 7.41 27.42
CA THR A 689 -18.68 8.61 27.82
C THR A 689 -17.67 9.76 27.93
N GLY A 690 -17.41 10.46 26.83
CA GLY A 690 -17.01 11.85 26.89
C GLY A 690 -18.06 12.58 27.75
N THR A 691 -17.62 13.50 28.57
CA THR A 691 -18.49 14.41 29.32
C THR A 691 -19.68 14.84 28.45
N ALA A 692 -20.74 14.05 28.45
CA ALA A 692 -22.04 14.58 28.19
C ALA A 692 -22.22 15.60 29.33
N ASP A 693 -22.24 16.87 28.95
CA ASP A 693 -22.77 17.89 29.81
C ASP A 693 -24.01 17.33 30.49
N SER A 694 -24.03 17.35 31.82
CA SER A 694 -25.16 16.94 32.65
C SER A 694 -26.40 17.82 32.41
N SER A 695 -26.45 18.54 31.30
CA SER A 695 -27.58 19.32 30.80
C SER A 695 -28.45 18.57 29.77
N ASN A 696 -28.13 17.33 29.39
CA ASN A 696 -28.88 16.56 28.38
C ASN A 696 -29.85 15.50 28.94
N GLU A 697 -30.11 15.48 30.27
CA GLU A 697 -31.20 14.66 30.82
C GLU A 697 -32.61 15.14 30.42
N SER A 698 -32.73 16.32 29.76
CA SER A 698 -34.02 16.84 29.32
C SER A 698 -34.39 16.54 27.85
N ILE A 699 -33.59 15.75 27.12
CA ILE A 699 -33.89 15.39 25.71
C ILE A 699 -34.69 14.08 25.59
N LEU A 700 -35.04 13.41 26.71
CA LEU A 700 -35.85 12.20 26.73
C LEU A 700 -37.37 12.40 26.66
N ASP A 701 -37.85 13.64 26.53
CA ASP A 701 -39.24 13.98 26.22
C ASP A 701 -39.52 14.09 24.71
N GLY A 702 -38.88 13.26 23.93
CA GLY A 702 -39.17 13.14 22.51
C GLY A 702 -40.46 12.37 22.25
N ASP A 703 -41.18 12.78 21.19
CA ASP A 703 -42.40 12.16 20.72
C ASP A 703 -42.33 10.62 20.75
N PRO A 704 -43.17 9.93 21.53
CA PRO A 704 -43.19 8.47 21.65
C PRO A 704 -43.41 7.75 20.32
N GLU A 705 -44.04 8.43 19.33
CA GLU A 705 -44.31 7.88 18.00
C GLU A 705 -43.03 7.91 17.14
N TRP A 706 -42.21 8.97 17.24
CA TRP A 706 -40.93 9.06 16.61
C TRP A 706 -39.94 8.01 17.18
N TRP A 707 -39.94 7.80 18.51
CA TRP A 707 -39.09 6.79 19.14
C TRP A 707 -39.46 5.36 18.72
N ARG A 708 -40.74 5.05 18.60
CA ARG A 708 -41.19 3.76 18.08
C ARG A 708 -40.80 3.57 16.60
N THR A 709 -40.91 4.60 15.81
CA THR A 709 -40.51 4.60 14.41
C THR A 709 -38.98 4.39 14.27
N LEU A 710 -38.16 5.03 15.13
CA LEU A 710 -36.74 4.85 15.19
C LEU A 710 -36.37 3.42 15.61
N GLN A 711 -37.00 2.90 16.65
CA GLN A 711 -36.79 1.50 17.08
C GLN A 711 -37.14 0.49 15.98
N GLN A 712 -38.25 0.70 15.27
CA GLN A 712 -38.59 -0.14 14.12
C GLN A 712 -37.61 -0.08 12.99
N ARG A 713 -37.04 1.10 12.72
CA ARG A 713 -35.98 1.27 11.71
C ARG A 713 -34.65 0.67 12.15
N LEU A 714 -34.30 0.76 13.42
CA LEU A 714 -33.09 0.16 13.98
C LEU A 714 -33.21 -1.35 14.13
N ALA A 715 -34.42 -1.88 14.33
CA ALA A 715 -34.69 -3.30 14.32
C ALA A 715 -34.81 -3.91 12.92
N TRP A 716 -34.65 -3.09 11.86
CA TRP A 716 -34.67 -3.57 10.50
C TRP A 716 -33.50 -4.53 10.26
N ALA A 717 -33.80 -5.75 9.90
CA ALA A 717 -32.79 -6.71 9.48
C ALA A 717 -32.86 -6.90 7.96
N TYR A 718 -31.72 -6.95 7.32
CA TYR A 718 -31.64 -7.19 5.88
C TYR A 718 -32.28 -8.54 5.54
N ALA A 719 -33.31 -8.53 4.69
CA ALA A 719 -34.09 -9.73 4.38
C ALA A 719 -33.28 -10.86 3.71
N PHE A 720 -32.16 -10.50 3.04
CA PHE A 720 -31.32 -11.44 2.28
C PHE A 720 -29.97 -11.70 2.98
N THR A 721 -29.99 -11.85 4.31
CA THR A 721 -28.76 -12.12 5.09
C THR A 721 -28.06 -13.40 4.64
N ALA A 722 -28.79 -14.41 4.17
CA ALA A 722 -28.24 -15.63 3.62
C ALA A 722 -27.42 -15.36 2.34
N ALA A 723 -27.90 -14.49 1.45
CA ALA A 723 -27.19 -14.09 0.23
C ALA A 723 -25.92 -13.26 0.54
N ALA A 724 -25.98 -12.39 1.55
CA ALA A 724 -24.84 -11.57 1.97
C ALA A 724 -23.68 -12.41 2.55
N ARG A 725 -23.97 -13.64 3.06
CA ARG A 725 -22.95 -14.56 3.58
C ARG A 725 -22.33 -15.47 2.53
N GLN A 726 -22.93 -15.56 1.34
CA GLN A 726 -22.40 -16.41 0.27
C GLN A 726 -21.33 -15.66 -0.53
N PRO A 727 -20.20 -16.30 -0.87
CA PRO A 727 -19.19 -15.69 -1.71
C PRO A 727 -19.75 -15.58 -3.14
N ALA A 728 -19.70 -14.40 -3.72
CA ALA A 728 -20.09 -14.17 -5.11
C ALA A 728 -19.20 -14.95 -6.10
N LYS A 729 -17.98 -15.29 -5.68
CA LYS A 729 -16.99 -15.99 -6.48
C LYS A 729 -16.19 -16.97 -5.62
N THR A 730 -15.93 -18.17 -6.16
CA THR A 730 -15.13 -19.20 -5.51
C THR A 730 -14.29 -19.98 -6.52
N SER A 731 -13.32 -20.76 -6.05
CA SER A 731 -12.53 -21.65 -6.91
C SER A 731 -12.84 -23.12 -6.62
N VAL A 732 -12.60 -23.97 -7.61
CA VAL A 732 -12.77 -25.42 -7.46
C VAL A 732 -11.90 -25.98 -6.33
N THR A 733 -10.70 -25.42 -6.13
CA THR A 733 -9.79 -25.83 -5.03
C THR A 733 -10.39 -25.53 -3.65
N VAL A 734 -11.04 -24.38 -3.48
CA VAL A 734 -11.71 -24.01 -2.23
C VAL A 734 -12.90 -24.91 -1.96
N LEU A 735 -13.74 -25.18 -2.98
CA LEU A 735 -14.88 -26.09 -2.85
C LEU A 735 -14.44 -27.51 -2.50
N ARG A 736 -13.34 -28.00 -3.11
CA ARG A 736 -12.77 -29.31 -2.78
C ARG A 736 -12.31 -29.40 -1.33
N ARG A 737 -11.65 -28.35 -0.80
CA ARG A 737 -11.21 -28.31 0.61
C ARG A 737 -12.41 -28.33 1.55
N ARG A 738 -13.48 -27.62 1.24
CA ARG A 738 -14.73 -27.65 2.00
C ARG A 738 -15.38 -29.05 1.98
N ALA A 739 -15.46 -29.67 0.82
CA ALA A 739 -15.98 -31.03 0.70
C ALA A 739 -15.17 -32.08 1.50
N ALA A 740 -13.85 -31.91 1.59
CA ALA A 740 -12.99 -32.77 2.40
C ALA A 740 -13.22 -32.54 3.91
N ALA A 741 -13.38 -31.30 4.35
CA ALA A 741 -13.68 -30.96 5.74
C ALA A 741 -15.05 -31.53 6.19
N VAL A 742 -16.06 -31.44 5.35
CA VAL A 742 -17.40 -32.05 5.60
C VAL A 742 -17.32 -33.58 5.72
N ALA A 743 -16.43 -34.24 4.96
CA ALA A 743 -16.22 -35.67 5.03
C ALA A 743 -15.49 -36.09 6.33
N ASP A 744 -14.56 -35.26 6.83
CA ASP A 744 -13.89 -35.48 8.11
C ASP A 744 -14.83 -35.23 9.31
N ASP A 745 -15.70 -34.21 9.24
CA ASP A 745 -16.73 -33.97 10.26
C ASP A 745 -17.74 -35.11 10.36
N ALA A 746 -18.12 -35.71 9.24
CA ALA A 746 -19.02 -36.88 9.26
C ALA A 746 -18.42 -38.12 9.97
N THR A 747 -17.08 -38.17 10.05
CA THR A 747 -16.36 -39.20 10.80
C THR A 747 -16.09 -38.82 12.26
N SER A 748 -16.07 -37.52 12.58
CA SER A 748 -15.85 -37.03 13.96
C SER A 748 -17.11 -36.93 14.81
N HIS A 749 -18.32 -37.00 14.24
CA HIS A 749 -19.57 -37.07 15.00
C HIS A 749 -19.75 -38.35 15.86
N LEU A 750 -18.77 -39.26 15.85
CA LEU A 750 -18.73 -40.39 16.80
C LEU A 750 -17.91 -40.08 18.06
N LEU A 751 -17.26 -38.92 18.17
CA LEU A 751 -16.53 -38.44 19.35
C LEU A 751 -16.71 -36.91 19.46
N GLY A 752 -17.71 -36.47 20.21
CA GLY A 752 -17.84 -35.17 20.90
C GLY A 752 -17.57 -33.88 20.15
N ALA A 753 -18.62 -33.15 19.92
CA ALA A 753 -18.82 -31.76 19.62
C ALA A 753 -17.63 -30.75 19.74
N GLU A 754 -17.39 -30.06 18.65
CA GLU A 754 -16.94 -28.63 18.64
C GLU A 754 -17.14 -28.02 17.27
N SER A 755 -17.72 -26.80 17.24
CA SER A 755 -18.08 -26.06 16.02
C SER A 755 -16.87 -25.41 15.37
N PRO A 756 -16.70 -25.41 14.02
CA PRO A 756 -15.60 -24.70 13.38
C PRO A 756 -15.93 -23.23 13.19
N ARG A 757 -15.06 -22.36 13.66
CA ARG A 757 -15.06 -20.92 13.41
C ARG A 757 -14.72 -20.63 11.95
N LEU A 758 -15.51 -19.75 11.33
CA LEU A 758 -15.27 -19.17 10.01
C LEU A 758 -13.97 -18.34 10.01
N ALA A 759 -12.93 -18.88 9.40
CA ALA A 759 -11.78 -18.09 9.00
C ALA A 759 -12.16 -17.25 7.77
N ALA A 760 -12.19 -15.94 7.91
CA ALA A 760 -12.36 -14.99 6.81
C ALA A 760 -11.24 -15.21 5.78
N ALA A 761 -11.63 -15.58 4.57
CA ALA A 761 -10.71 -15.78 3.47
C ALA A 761 -10.18 -14.41 2.98
N ASP A 762 -8.93 -14.13 3.30
CA ASP A 762 -8.19 -13.01 2.71
C ASP A 762 -7.92 -13.31 1.22
N THR A 763 -8.79 -12.78 0.35
CA THR A 763 -8.63 -12.87 -1.11
C THR A 763 -7.77 -11.71 -1.60
N ARG A 764 -6.47 -11.74 -1.27
CA ARG A 764 -5.47 -10.97 -2.01
C ARG A 764 -4.58 -11.94 -2.77
N THR A 765 -4.95 -12.21 -4.00
CA THR A 765 -4.04 -12.76 -5.00
C THR A 765 -2.92 -11.75 -5.24
N LYS A 766 -1.80 -11.95 -4.54
CA LYS A 766 -0.51 -11.41 -5.00
C LYS A 766 -0.07 -12.24 -6.20
N PRO A 767 0.42 -11.63 -7.28
CA PRO A 767 1.19 -12.37 -8.26
C PRO A 767 2.46 -12.85 -7.54
N GLU A 768 2.59 -14.15 -7.41
CA GLU A 768 3.81 -14.79 -6.92
C GLU A 768 4.93 -14.60 -7.95
N THR A 769 5.75 -13.60 -7.75
CA THR A 769 7.12 -13.63 -8.26
C THR A 769 7.92 -14.50 -7.33
N GLN A 770 8.01 -15.77 -7.67
CA GLN A 770 8.86 -16.74 -6.98
C GLN A 770 10.33 -16.43 -7.26
N GLY A 771 10.97 -15.81 -6.29
CA GLY A 771 12.43 -15.85 -6.13
C GLY A 771 12.74 -16.65 -4.86
N HIS A 772 12.88 -17.96 -4.97
CA HIS A 772 13.36 -18.79 -3.88
C HIS A 772 14.82 -19.19 -4.14
N SER A 773 15.73 -18.62 -3.37
CA SER A 773 16.98 -19.29 -3.04
C SER A 773 16.66 -20.33 -1.96
N ARG A 774 16.51 -21.61 -2.34
CA ARG A 774 16.41 -22.73 -1.39
C ARG A 774 17.80 -23.35 -1.21
N GLY A 775 18.32 -23.27 0.02
CA GLY A 775 19.22 -24.29 0.54
C GLY A 775 18.48 -25.63 0.51
N ALA A 776 19.22 -26.75 0.36
CA ALA A 776 18.75 -28.11 0.20
C ALA A 776 17.62 -28.47 1.18
N GLY A 777 16.37 -28.18 0.82
CA GLY A 777 15.14 -28.49 1.54
C GLY A 777 14.41 -29.58 0.78
N LYS A 778 13.77 -30.49 1.50
CA LYS A 778 12.97 -31.61 0.98
C LYS A 778 12.08 -31.15 -0.17
N ILE A 779 12.21 -31.76 -1.33
CA ILE A 779 11.33 -31.65 -2.50
C ILE A 779 9.90 -31.90 -2.05
N SER A 780 9.01 -30.92 -2.24
CA SER A 780 7.60 -31.06 -1.84
C SER A 780 6.79 -31.80 -2.92
N GLY A 781 5.72 -32.47 -2.50
CA GLY A 781 4.78 -33.11 -3.45
C GLY A 781 4.16 -32.11 -4.45
N ALA A 782 4.06 -30.84 -4.05
CA ALA A 782 3.58 -29.76 -4.92
C ALA A 782 4.58 -29.43 -6.05
N ASP A 783 5.87 -29.43 -5.77
CA ASP A 783 6.90 -29.19 -6.79
C ASP A 783 6.90 -30.29 -7.85
N ILE A 784 6.72 -31.55 -7.41
CA ILE A 784 6.56 -32.70 -8.31
C ILE A 784 5.31 -32.55 -9.18
N GLY A 785 4.17 -32.14 -8.57
CA GLY A 785 2.91 -31.88 -9.27
C GLY A 785 3.08 -30.83 -10.36
N ASN A 786 3.61 -29.66 -9.99
CA ASN A 786 3.81 -28.53 -10.89
C ASN A 786 4.69 -28.88 -12.09
N ALA A 787 5.81 -29.58 -11.86
CA ALA A 787 6.70 -30.02 -12.94
C ALA A 787 5.97 -30.90 -13.96
N HIS A 788 5.14 -31.85 -13.51
CA HIS A 788 4.35 -32.71 -14.39
C HIS A 788 3.27 -31.96 -15.15
N HIS A 789 2.54 -31.04 -14.50
CA HIS A 789 1.53 -30.22 -15.15
C HIS A 789 2.17 -29.33 -16.22
N THR A 790 3.26 -28.64 -15.92
CA THR A 790 4.00 -27.82 -16.89
C THR A 790 4.50 -28.66 -18.07
N PHE A 791 5.02 -29.86 -17.81
CA PHE A 791 5.44 -30.77 -18.89
C PHE A 791 4.25 -31.19 -19.76
N LEU A 792 3.16 -31.65 -19.18
CA LEU A 792 1.95 -32.09 -19.89
C LEU A 792 1.26 -30.95 -20.66
N GLN A 793 1.37 -29.72 -20.17
CA GLN A 793 0.89 -28.52 -20.84
C GLN A 793 1.61 -28.27 -22.16
N HIS A 794 2.93 -28.44 -22.21
CA HIS A 794 3.76 -28.01 -23.32
C HIS A 794 4.32 -29.13 -24.21
N VAL A 795 4.20 -30.41 -23.83
CA VAL A 795 4.72 -31.55 -24.61
C VAL A 795 4.05 -31.63 -25.99
N ALA A 796 4.84 -31.80 -27.06
CA ALA A 796 4.30 -32.07 -28.39
C ALA A 796 3.68 -33.48 -28.45
N LEU A 797 2.39 -33.58 -28.80
CA LEU A 797 1.64 -34.84 -28.77
C LEU A 797 2.21 -35.92 -29.72
N ASP A 798 2.87 -35.49 -30.79
CA ASP A 798 3.51 -36.35 -31.78
C ASP A 798 4.79 -37.00 -31.23
N HIS A 799 5.40 -36.43 -30.22
CA HIS A 799 6.65 -36.88 -29.62
C HIS A 799 6.44 -37.59 -28.28
N THR A 800 5.30 -38.24 -28.06
CA THR A 800 4.98 -38.94 -26.82
C THR A 800 5.06 -40.45 -26.91
N ASN A 801 5.69 -41.00 -27.98
CA ASN A 801 5.62 -42.41 -28.31
C ASN A 801 6.55 -43.30 -27.47
N SER A 802 7.64 -42.75 -26.93
CA SER A 802 8.64 -43.47 -26.14
C SER A 802 9.16 -42.62 -24.97
N ILE A 803 9.86 -43.29 -24.01
CA ILE A 803 10.51 -42.60 -22.91
C ILE A 803 11.58 -41.64 -23.45
N GLU A 804 12.32 -42.09 -24.48
CA GLU A 804 13.39 -41.31 -25.11
C GLU A 804 12.82 -40.03 -25.76
N ALA A 805 11.69 -40.16 -26.48
CA ALA A 805 11.02 -39.04 -27.07
C ALA A 805 10.53 -38.01 -25.99
N LEU A 806 9.98 -38.50 -24.89
CA LEU A 806 9.56 -37.64 -23.78
C LEU A 806 10.74 -36.92 -23.10
N LYS A 807 11.90 -37.58 -23.01
CA LYS A 807 13.13 -36.94 -22.51
C LYS A 807 13.65 -35.87 -23.46
N GLN A 808 13.57 -36.13 -24.76
CA GLN A 808 13.93 -35.13 -25.79
C GLN A 808 12.99 -33.90 -25.73
N GLU A 809 11.71 -34.13 -25.52
CA GLU A 809 10.73 -33.06 -25.31
C GLU A 809 11.01 -32.28 -24.02
N ALA A 810 11.36 -32.94 -22.92
CA ALA A 810 11.77 -32.26 -21.70
C ALA A 810 13.02 -31.37 -21.91
N GLN A 811 13.99 -31.85 -22.70
CA GLN A 811 15.16 -31.06 -23.07
C GLN A 811 14.82 -29.91 -24.02
N ARG A 812 13.83 -30.07 -24.92
CA ARG A 812 13.30 -28.98 -25.74
C ARG A 812 12.69 -27.91 -24.86
N LEU A 813 11.80 -28.30 -23.95
CA LEU A 813 11.15 -27.40 -23.01
C LEU A 813 12.12 -26.70 -22.06
N GLN A 814 13.22 -27.36 -21.72
CA GLN A 814 14.32 -26.74 -20.97
C GLN A 814 15.01 -25.64 -21.79
N ARG A 815 15.31 -25.90 -23.06
CA ARG A 815 15.93 -24.90 -23.94
C ARG A 815 15.02 -23.70 -24.19
N GLU A 816 13.72 -23.92 -24.22
CA GLU A 816 12.70 -22.89 -24.38
C GLU A 816 12.39 -22.15 -23.05
N GLY A 817 12.98 -22.59 -21.95
CA GLY A 817 12.80 -21.98 -20.63
C GLY A 817 11.46 -22.29 -19.96
N ALA A 818 10.71 -23.25 -20.49
CA ALA A 818 9.43 -23.69 -19.91
C ALA A 818 9.61 -24.62 -18.69
N LEU A 819 10.73 -25.35 -18.63
CA LEU A 819 11.10 -26.23 -17.52
C LEU A 819 12.55 -26.00 -17.11
N SER A 820 12.82 -26.02 -15.81
CA SER A 820 14.19 -26.01 -15.28
C SER A 820 14.81 -27.43 -15.27
N ALA A 821 16.12 -27.53 -15.15
CA ALA A 821 16.83 -28.80 -15.00
C ALA A 821 16.38 -29.59 -13.74
N GLU A 822 16.06 -28.87 -12.67
CA GLU A 822 15.56 -29.44 -11.42
C GLU A 822 14.16 -30.05 -11.62
N GLU A 823 13.24 -29.33 -12.28
CA GLU A 823 11.90 -29.83 -12.60
C GLU A 823 11.93 -31.06 -13.52
N ILE A 824 12.84 -31.10 -14.48
CA ILE A 824 13.01 -32.29 -15.33
C ILE A 824 13.45 -33.51 -14.49
N GLY A 825 14.29 -33.31 -13.48
CA GLY A 825 14.69 -34.34 -12.54
C GLY A 825 13.53 -34.91 -11.71
N LEU A 826 12.43 -34.15 -11.58
CA LEU A 826 11.21 -34.56 -10.86
C LEU A 826 10.22 -35.35 -11.73
N LEU A 827 10.38 -35.36 -13.07
CA LEU A 827 9.44 -35.98 -13.99
C LEU A 827 9.48 -37.51 -13.94
N ASN A 828 8.31 -38.11 -13.75
CA ASN A 828 8.14 -39.56 -13.86
C ASN A 828 7.92 -39.99 -15.32
N PHE A 829 8.99 -40.06 -16.09
CA PHE A 829 8.95 -40.45 -17.50
C PHE A 829 8.30 -41.84 -17.74
N LYS A 830 8.42 -42.77 -16.80
CA LYS A 830 7.76 -44.07 -16.89
C LYS A 830 6.22 -43.93 -16.80
N GLY A 831 5.74 -43.12 -15.85
CA GLY A 831 4.33 -42.87 -15.67
C GLY A 831 3.73 -42.12 -16.86
N LEU A 832 4.44 -41.09 -17.37
CA LEU A 832 4.08 -40.31 -18.55
C LEU A 832 4.02 -41.20 -19.81
N ALA A 833 5.03 -42.04 -20.04
CA ALA A 833 5.04 -42.95 -21.16
C ALA A 833 3.92 -44.00 -21.07
N ALA A 834 3.63 -44.52 -19.87
CA ALA A 834 2.53 -45.46 -19.63
C ALA A 834 1.17 -44.83 -19.96
N PHE A 835 0.98 -43.53 -19.57
CA PHE A 835 -0.24 -42.80 -19.95
C PHE A 835 -0.41 -42.76 -21.48
N TRP A 836 0.59 -42.28 -22.20
CA TRP A 836 0.53 -42.14 -23.65
C TRP A 836 0.40 -43.50 -24.41
N LYS A 837 0.86 -44.56 -23.81
CA LYS A 837 0.68 -45.96 -24.33
C LYS A 837 -0.65 -46.56 -23.94
N SER A 838 -1.36 -46.03 -22.95
CA SER A 838 -2.68 -46.52 -22.51
C SER A 838 -3.74 -46.38 -23.60
N ALA A 839 -4.87 -47.06 -23.47
CA ALA A 839 -6.02 -46.88 -24.35
C ALA A 839 -6.53 -45.44 -24.34
N LEU A 840 -6.55 -44.80 -23.15
CA LEU A 840 -6.92 -43.41 -22.97
C LEU A 840 -5.95 -42.45 -23.65
N GLY A 841 -4.67 -42.61 -23.46
CA GLY A 841 -3.64 -41.75 -24.08
C GLY A 841 -3.60 -41.87 -25.62
N ARG A 842 -3.83 -43.09 -26.17
CA ARG A 842 -3.99 -43.28 -27.62
C ARG A 842 -5.24 -42.59 -28.16
N LYS A 843 -6.36 -42.65 -27.42
CA LYS A 843 -7.62 -42.00 -27.76
C LYS A 843 -7.47 -40.47 -27.76
N VAL A 844 -6.70 -39.89 -26.82
CA VAL A 844 -6.36 -38.49 -26.77
C VAL A 844 -5.51 -38.06 -27.97
N ARG A 845 -4.45 -38.83 -28.28
CA ARG A 845 -3.58 -38.52 -29.44
C ARG A 845 -4.30 -38.60 -30.76
N SER A 846 -5.19 -39.55 -30.99
CA SER A 846 -5.97 -39.66 -32.22
C SER A 846 -6.91 -38.45 -32.43
N ASN A 847 -7.17 -37.71 -31.38
CA ASN A 847 -7.99 -36.50 -31.39
C ASN A 847 -7.18 -35.22 -31.06
N ALA A 848 -5.87 -35.20 -31.37
CA ALA A 848 -4.94 -34.12 -31.00
C ALA A 848 -5.45 -32.70 -31.31
N GLN A 849 -6.12 -32.48 -32.41
CA GLN A 849 -6.69 -31.19 -32.84
C GLN A 849 -7.78 -30.66 -31.86
N PHE A 850 -8.43 -31.52 -31.14
CA PHE A 850 -9.49 -31.20 -30.19
C PHE A 850 -9.00 -31.11 -28.74
N VAL A 851 -7.74 -31.41 -28.50
CA VAL A 851 -7.13 -31.38 -27.15
C VAL A 851 -6.93 -29.94 -26.71
N ARG A 852 -7.40 -29.62 -25.49
CA ARG A 852 -7.13 -28.37 -24.78
C ARG A 852 -6.46 -28.73 -23.46
N ARG A 853 -5.33 -28.10 -23.18
CA ARG A 853 -4.52 -28.33 -21.97
C ARG A 853 -4.54 -27.10 -21.09
N GLU A 854 -4.53 -27.32 -19.75
CA GLU A 854 -4.66 -26.23 -18.77
C GLU A 854 -5.83 -25.28 -19.13
N LEU A 855 -6.99 -25.88 -19.40
CA LEU A 855 -8.17 -25.15 -19.88
C LEU A 855 -8.79 -24.36 -18.71
N VAL A 856 -8.52 -23.06 -18.67
CA VAL A 856 -9.13 -22.15 -17.70
C VAL A 856 -10.61 -21.98 -18.02
N PHE A 857 -11.45 -22.06 -17.00
CA PHE A 857 -12.88 -21.81 -17.16
C PHE A 857 -13.43 -20.94 -16.03
N THR A 858 -14.52 -20.25 -16.37
CA THR A 858 -15.35 -19.52 -15.42
C THR A 858 -16.81 -19.83 -15.76
N SER A 859 -17.54 -20.39 -14.81
CA SER A 859 -18.95 -20.75 -15.02
C SER A 859 -19.78 -20.36 -13.80
N ARG A 860 -21.09 -20.14 -14.03
CA ARG A 860 -22.02 -19.87 -12.95
C ARG A 860 -22.68 -21.17 -12.50
N PHE A 861 -22.80 -21.33 -11.19
CA PHE A 861 -23.48 -22.45 -10.57
C PHE A 861 -24.59 -21.91 -9.66
N SER A 862 -25.73 -22.59 -9.62
CA SER A 862 -26.71 -22.27 -8.57
C SER A 862 -26.20 -22.79 -7.22
N PRO A 863 -26.59 -22.19 -6.10
CA PRO A 863 -26.28 -22.75 -4.78
C PRO A 863 -26.70 -24.21 -4.62
N LYS A 864 -27.79 -24.64 -5.28
CA LYS A 864 -28.26 -26.06 -5.32
C LYS A 864 -27.23 -26.98 -5.96
N ASP A 865 -26.57 -26.56 -7.04
CA ASP A 865 -25.54 -27.35 -7.71
C ASP A 865 -24.29 -27.55 -6.85
N LEU A 866 -24.07 -26.67 -5.87
CA LEU A 866 -22.92 -26.71 -4.98
C LEU A 866 -23.16 -27.45 -3.66
N VAL A 867 -24.41 -27.78 -3.31
CA VAL A 867 -24.76 -28.59 -2.10
C VAL A 867 -23.90 -29.84 -1.94
N PRO A 868 -23.64 -30.65 -3.00
CA PRO A 868 -22.79 -31.82 -2.87
C PRO A 868 -21.34 -31.54 -2.46
N PHE A 869 -20.92 -30.28 -2.53
CA PHE A 869 -19.55 -29.80 -2.25
C PHE A 869 -19.46 -28.96 -0.98
N THR A 870 -20.57 -28.34 -0.58
CA THR A 870 -20.61 -27.48 0.62
C THR A 870 -21.20 -28.21 1.81
N GLY A 871 -22.05 -29.22 1.58
CA GLY A 871 -22.80 -29.92 2.64
C GLY A 871 -23.90 -29.09 3.30
N GLU A 872 -24.04 -27.80 2.95
CA GLU A 872 -24.99 -26.87 3.56
C GLU A 872 -26.32 -26.90 2.78
N PRO A 873 -27.49 -26.99 3.47
CA PRO A 873 -28.78 -26.86 2.82
C PRO A 873 -28.93 -25.45 2.21
N VAL A 874 -29.54 -25.36 1.04
CA VAL A 874 -29.81 -24.08 0.39
C VAL A 874 -30.98 -23.38 1.05
N ASP A 875 -30.79 -22.13 1.49
CA ASP A 875 -31.86 -21.28 1.94
C ASP A 875 -32.81 -20.94 0.78
N ALA A 876 -34.12 -20.93 1.03
CA ALA A 876 -35.15 -20.69 0.03
C ALA A 876 -34.95 -19.33 -0.71
N TYR A 877 -34.37 -18.35 -0.03
CA TYR A 877 -34.03 -17.03 -0.61
C TYR A 877 -32.83 -17.05 -1.57
N LEU A 878 -32.11 -18.18 -1.71
CA LEU A 878 -30.97 -18.33 -2.59
C LEU A 878 -31.31 -19.12 -3.88
N GLU A 879 -32.55 -19.47 -4.12
CA GLU A 879 -32.94 -20.32 -5.27
C GLU A 879 -32.60 -19.68 -6.62
N ASP A 880 -32.74 -18.37 -6.74
CA ASP A 880 -32.48 -17.58 -7.95
C ASP A 880 -31.07 -17.01 -8.02
N GLU A 881 -30.25 -17.20 -6.98
CA GLU A 881 -28.89 -16.69 -6.92
C GLU A 881 -27.89 -17.60 -7.65
N PHE A 882 -26.71 -17.06 -7.97
CA PHE A 882 -25.64 -17.84 -8.56
C PHE A 882 -24.28 -17.48 -7.97
N ILE A 883 -23.39 -18.45 -7.99
CA ILE A 883 -21.99 -18.31 -7.57
C ILE A 883 -21.09 -18.54 -8.77
N ILE A 884 -20.13 -17.66 -8.97
CA ILE A 884 -19.13 -17.81 -10.03
C ILE A 884 -18.04 -18.76 -9.53
N VAL A 885 -17.87 -19.88 -10.24
CA VAL A 885 -16.82 -20.87 -9.96
C VAL A 885 -15.75 -20.80 -11.04
N GLN A 886 -14.51 -20.66 -10.62
CA GLN A 886 -13.33 -20.68 -11.50
C GLN A 886 -12.49 -21.92 -11.26
N GLY A 887 -11.93 -22.46 -12.35
CA GLY A 887 -11.03 -23.63 -12.30
C GLY A 887 -10.19 -23.76 -13.54
N VAL A 888 -9.26 -24.71 -13.48
CA VAL A 888 -8.39 -25.08 -14.59
C VAL A 888 -8.49 -26.61 -14.74
N ALA A 889 -8.86 -27.08 -15.93
CA ALA A 889 -8.89 -28.50 -16.24
C ALA A 889 -7.58 -28.89 -16.94
N ASP A 890 -6.85 -29.87 -16.38
CA ASP A 890 -5.53 -30.26 -16.86
C ASP A 890 -5.53 -30.62 -18.33
N LEU A 891 -6.49 -31.44 -18.76
CA LEU A 891 -6.67 -31.83 -20.15
C LEU A 891 -8.16 -32.06 -20.46
N ALA A 892 -8.67 -31.39 -21.48
CA ALA A 892 -9.98 -31.59 -22.03
C ALA A 892 -9.90 -31.91 -23.53
N VAL A 893 -10.66 -32.88 -23.99
CA VAL A 893 -10.82 -33.19 -25.41
C VAL A 893 -12.22 -32.74 -25.82
N VAL A 894 -12.31 -31.63 -26.55
CA VAL A 894 -13.57 -30.97 -26.91
C VAL A 894 -14.00 -31.41 -28.31
N LEU A 895 -14.65 -32.53 -28.39
CA LEU A 895 -15.17 -33.10 -29.66
C LEU A 895 -16.42 -32.36 -30.12
N PRO A 896 -16.83 -32.48 -31.39
CA PRO A 896 -18.02 -31.82 -31.93
C PRO A 896 -19.32 -32.11 -31.19
N GLN A 897 -19.47 -33.30 -30.60
CA GLN A 897 -20.69 -33.74 -29.93
C GLN A 897 -20.54 -34.03 -28.46
N GLU A 898 -19.35 -34.24 -27.95
CA GLU A 898 -19.07 -34.60 -26.58
C GLU A 898 -17.75 -34.04 -26.06
N ILE A 899 -17.51 -34.11 -24.77
CA ILE A 899 -16.27 -33.66 -24.13
C ILE A 899 -15.76 -34.79 -23.22
N TRP A 900 -14.43 -34.99 -23.21
CA TRP A 900 -13.76 -35.83 -22.23
C TRP A 900 -12.86 -34.95 -21.36
N VAL A 901 -12.82 -35.24 -20.05
CA VAL A 901 -12.02 -34.54 -19.07
C VAL A 901 -11.05 -35.50 -18.41
N ILE A 902 -9.78 -35.13 -18.36
CA ILE A 902 -8.73 -35.97 -17.76
C ILE A 902 -7.93 -35.05 -16.81
N ASP A 903 -7.77 -35.51 -15.57
CA ASP A 903 -7.04 -34.81 -14.52
C ASP A 903 -5.89 -35.70 -14.03
N PHE A 904 -4.67 -35.14 -13.95
CA PHE A 904 -3.48 -35.90 -13.62
C PHE A 904 -3.10 -35.73 -12.15
N LYS A 905 -2.75 -36.88 -11.52
CA LYS A 905 -2.33 -36.90 -10.12
C LYS A 905 -0.96 -37.55 -9.98
N THR A 906 -0.08 -36.88 -9.27
CA THR A 906 1.31 -37.36 -9.02
C THR A 906 1.46 -38.08 -7.68
N ASP A 907 0.39 -38.21 -6.92
CA ASP A 907 0.39 -38.82 -5.58
C ASP A 907 0.92 -40.28 -5.61
N GLY A 908 1.84 -40.55 -4.68
CA GLY A 908 2.33 -41.92 -4.42
C GLY A 908 1.33 -42.73 -3.59
N VAL A 909 0.25 -43.25 -4.20
CA VAL A 909 -0.85 -43.92 -3.51
C VAL A 909 -0.62 -45.43 -3.44
N THR A 910 -0.94 -46.08 -2.31
CA THR A 910 -0.97 -47.57 -2.22
C THR A 910 -2.14 -48.14 -3.01
N PRO A 911 -2.05 -49.43 -3.51
CA PRO A 911 -3.16 -50.02 -4.25
C PRO A 911 -4.49 -50.01 -3.49
N SER A 912 -4.45 -50.22 -2.17
CA SER A 912 -5.64 -50.21 -1.29
C SER A 912 -6.25 -48.80 -1.11
N ALA A 913 -5.47 -47.72 -1.18
CA ALA A 913 -5.93 -46.36 -0.99
C ALA A 913 -6.32 -45.65 -2.32
N LEU A 914 -6.18 -46.31 -3.46
CA LEU A 914 -6.47 -45.73 -4.78
C LEU A 914 -7.95 -45.33 -4.93
N ALA A 915 -8.85 -46.20 -4.48
CA ALA A 915 -10.28 -45.95 -4.55
C ALA A 915 -10.74 -44.79 -3.65
N ASP A 916 -10.17 -44.69 -2.45
CA ASP A 916 -10.48 -43.58 -1.53
C ASP A 916 -9.96 -42.26 -2.04
N LYS A 917 -8.72 -42.22 -2.57
CA LYS A 917 -8.18 -41.07 -3.22
C LYS A 917 -8.97 -40.64 -4.46
N ALA A 918 -9.41 -41.57 -5.28
CA ALA A 918 -10.27 -41.28 -6.42
C ALA A 918 -11.62 -40.67 -5.98
N LYS A 919 -12.23 -41.16 -4.89
CA LYS A 919 -13.41 -40.55 -4.28
C LYS A 919 -13.14 -39.11 -3.82
N ALA A 920 -11.99 -38.84 -3.19
CA ALA A 920 -11.62 -37.49 -2.72
C ALA A 920 -11.44 -36.49 -3.87
N TYR A 921 -11.01 -36.94 -5.05
CA TYR A 921 -10.84 -36.08 -6.24
C TYR A 921 -12.06 -36.01 -7.15
N ALA A 922 -13.00 -36.93 -7.03
CA ALA A 922 -14.20 -37.00 -7.87
C ALA A 922 -15.04 -35.71 -7.87
N PRO A 923 -15.24 -35.02 -6.72
CA PRO A 923 -15.94 -33.74 -6.72
C PRO A 923 -15.31 -32.69 -7.63
N GLN A 924 -14.00 -32.59 -7.68
CA GLN A 924 -13.27 -31.69 -8.56
C GLN A 924 -13.60 -31.91 -10.04
N LEU A 925 -13.54 -33.18 -10.49
CA LEU A 925 -13.83 -33.51 -11.88
C LEU A 925 -15.32 -33.31 -12.22
N LYS A 926 -16.23 -33.56 -11.29
CA LYS A 926 -17.67 -33.29 -11.49
C LYS A 926 -17.93 -31.79 -11.71
N LEU A 927 -17.27 -30.91 -10.94
CA LEU A 927 -17.35 -29.47 -11.18
C LEU A 927 -16.77 -29.07 -12.55
N TYR A 928 -15.63 -29.67 -12.94
CA TYR A 928 -15.07 -29.45 -14.29
C TYR A 928 -16.05 -29.89 -15.36
N ALA A 929 -16.66 -31.08 -15.22
CA ALA A 929 -17.61 -31.63 -16.18
C ALA A 929 -18.84 -30.73 -16.32
N GLN A 930 -19.45 -30.30 -15.23
CA GLN A 930 -20.59 -29.40 -15.25
C GLN A 930 -20.24 -28.03 -15.89
N ALA A 931 -19.11 -27.44 -15.48
CA ALA A 931 -18.66 -26.16 -16.02
C ALA A 931 -18.44 -26.24 -17.55
N LEU A 932 -17.69 -27.23 -18.00
CA LEU A 932 -17.39 -27.38 -19.43
C LEU A 932 -18.64 -27.76 -20.24
N ALA A 933 -19.55 -28.59 -19.69
CA ALA A 933 -20.83 -28.88 -20.34
C ALA A 933 -21.68 -27.61 -20.54
N GLN A 934 -21.72 -26.73 -19.54
CA GLN A 934 -22.44 -25.46 -19.64
C GLN A 934 -21.80 -24.51 -20.67
N ILE A 935 -20.45 -24.36 -20.64
CA ILE A 935 -19.71 -23.44 -21.48
C ILE A 935 -19.80 -23.87 -22.96
N TYR A 936 -19.55 -25.13 -23.24
CA TYR A 936 -19.53 -25.65 -24.63
C TYR A 936 -20.88 -26.14 -25.13
N ARG A 937 -21.89 -26.21 -24.24
CA ARG A 937 -23.24 -26.74 -24.52
C ARG A 937 -23.20 -28.14 -25.13
N ARG A 938 -22.32 -29.00 -24.57
CA ARG A 938 -22.11 -30.37 -25.01
C ARG A 938 -21.98 -31.28 -23.77
N PRO A 939 -22.46 -32.51 -23.81
CA PRO A 939 -22.32 -33.43 -22.67
C PRO A 939 -20.86 -33.81 -22.45
N VAL A 940 -20.44 -33.86 -21.18
CA VAL A 940 -19.18 -34.51 -20.80
C VAL A 940 -19.49 -36.01 -20.60
N THR A 941 -18.99 -36.85 -21.48
CA THR A 941 -19.29 -38.28 -21.49
C THR A 941 -18.26 -39.12 -20.75
N GLU A 942 -17.03 -38.62 -20.60
CA GLU A 942 -15.94 -39.29 -19.94
C GLU A 942 -15.17 -38.34 -19.01
N CYS A 943 -15.01 -38.80 -17.75
CA CYS A 943 -14.17 -38.14 -16.75
C CYS A 943 -13.16 -39.14 -16.20
N TRP A 944 -11.90 -38.82 -16.25
CA TRP A 944 -10.83 -39.71 -15.85
C TRP A 944 -9.84 -39.04 -14.89
N LEU A 945 -9.51 -39.74 -13.79
CA LEU A 945 -8.35 -39.44 -12.97
C LEU A 945 -7.21 -40.37 -13.41
N TYR A 946 -6.05 -39.79 -13.77
CA TYR A 946 -4.89 -40.58 -14.10
C TYR A 946 -3.77 -40.41 -13.07
N PHE A 947 -3.48 -41.48 -12.33
CA PHE A 947 -2.43 -41.50 -11.32
C PHE A 947 -1.09 -41.92 -11.95
N LEU A 948 -0.23 -40.89 -12.21
CA LEU A 948 1.07 -41.05 -12.90
C LEU A 948 2.01 -42.03 -12.17
N ALA A 949 2.06 -41.97 -10.84
CA ALA A 949 2.91 -42.85 -10.05
C ALA A 949 2.46 -44.32 -10.12
N ARG A 950 1.16 -44.58 -10.35
CA ARG A 950 0.56 -45.94 -10.40
C ARG A 950 0.26 -46.42 -11.82
N GLN A 951 0.39 -45.54 -12.82
CA GLN A 951 0.06 -45.82 -14.21
C GLN A 951 -1.39 -46.35 -14.37
N ALA A 952 -2.32 -45.83 -13.56
CA ALA A 952 -3.69 -46.27 -13.47
C ALA A 952 -4.68 -45.17 -13.85
N ALA A 953 -5.64 -45.49 -14.73
CA ALA A 953 -6.76 -44.63 -15.07
C ALA A 953 -7.99 -45.06 -14.26
N VAL A 954 -8.63 -44.14 -13.58
CA VAL A 954 -9.86 -44.39 -12.80
C VAL A 954 -10.98 -43.55 -13.38
N PRO A 955 -12.07 -44.16 -13.86
CA PRO A 955 -13.22 -43.41 -14.35
C PRO A 955 -13.98 -42.80 -13.19
N VAL A 956 -14.38 -41.53 -13.32
CA VAL A 956 -15.25 -40.82 -12.39
C VAL A 956 -16.63 -40.70 -12.99
N ARG A 957 -17.60 -41.42 -12.42
CA ARG A 957 -18.99 -41.42 -12.86
C ARG A 957 -19.85 -40.39 -12.14
#